data_dc803bbcbe426ecb32535358874209b8
#
_entry.id   dc803bbcbe426ecb32535358874209b8
#
_cell.length_a   1.000
_cell.length_b   1.000
_cell.length_c   1.000
_cell.angle_alpha   90.00
_cell.angle_beta   90.00
_cell.angle_gamma   90.00
#
_symmetry.space_group_name_H-M   'P 1'
#
loop_
_entity.id
_entity.type
_entity.pdbx_description
1 polymer ?
#
loop_
_entity_poly.entity_id
_entity_poly.type
_entity_poly.pdbx_seq_one_letter_code
_entity_poly.pdbx_strand_id
1 'polypeptide(L)'
;MFRFNLSPSLIGRFFYHDCERYLRYHATPEQERENAGIPAIAVDTSPTTRALLDAGIRWEEEVVRTRFAGWVRVPGGTGPISERSFSIEESFGLIPSLSPGDAIYQTTIPVSVHFLKGYGLDPDMHRFSPCRPDLIRVDEEGRLSVIDIKASEDLSVSHRVQATLYALILDHALDLLGISVPVDLSRAGIWLYGKDEPEYFDLSLNIRVIEDFFRHRLPGILAGPPEDVPWHITPRCEACEFYPHCRAGAEASSSVSLIPGLSPTARRYLREAPWDGGFSINTLADLAAFLRGPASDRHLDDCGSLAGRGDRLRATVRALATGEVVRLAGTSLALPVYEDVAIILSLQKDPVSGGVYALGFRRSRGEAVYGTPSHEAIYVAADEGDCARVRQEFIRALAAELAAVHDYNQGREWADQKSVQTYVYDATEGELFARSIREGLFDPATAEDALRLQFTYQETDIARGSSHPAGSVAFPLVVITGEIRRMLALPAPFALRMPEVLAIIPSSRFAYTLSASSLFWNEQSNAMKGDAVIMAWSGRAEAAGWIRQEVSRRLLAAGSILDGLRERVKAGLVRWPENFRFPRPWDAATPELSRLLFVTEYESTLAARRMQELRSRPWLVRVREGISIPLEKSEGNFWKVRTPLDLALFEQSQAFGHLLVPDGDAGEEAQLGFDDLRYRDSPNPGKSGVSFARVHDSIVDREAGIVRGLVLTVNVGRDRTPFVEGDRAVLHPRFTDFTAPRYVDRLLALDRQPENTFVRLLRDPRGFAAPVAETEAVIADAEQTVLDAGFTKSQARAFHRVMTGRLTLVWGPPGTGKTHFLATAILALVRARRAHGERIRVGVTAFTHAAIENLLVRVQDSVDEFGLAGGFPIYKLKDARTTRGERSLKVLPHDRADT
;
A
#
# COMPACT_ATOMS: atom_id res chain seq x y z
N MET A 1 -19.03 -8.10 45.99
CA MET A 1 -18.24 -7.71 44.85
C MET A 1 -18.63 -8.62 43.69
N PHE A 2 -19.01 -8.12 42.55
CA PHE A 2 -19.36 -8.94 41.38
C PHE A 2 -18.13 -9.42 40.65
N ARG A 3 -18.27 -10.52 39.90
CA ARG A 3 -17.21 -11.04 39.00
C ARG A 3 -17.38 -10.46 37.62
N PHE A 4 -16.27 -10.00 37.00
CA PHE A 4 -16.28 -9.55 35.62
C PHE A 4 -16.40 -10.75 34.67
N ASN A 5 -17.26 -10.62 33.68
CA ASN A 5 -17.49 -11.65 32.69
C ASN A 5 -16.52 -11.44 31.51
N LEU A 6 -15.68 -12.43 31.24
CA LEU A 6 -14.73 -12.44 30.14
C LEU A 6 -15.08 -13.56 29.14
N SER A 7 -14.71 -13.41 27.90
CA SER A 7 -14.79 -14.44 26.87
C SER A 7 -13.76 -14.20 25.77
N PRO A 8 -13.37 -15.22 24.98
CA PRO A 8 -12.48 -15.05 23.85
C PRO A 8 -13.01 -14.03 22.84
N SER A 9 -14.30 -14.03 22.58
CA SER A 9 -14.94 -13.08 21.66
C SER A 9 -14.88 -11.64 22.18
N LEU A 10 -15.10 -11.43 23.49
CA LEU A 10 -15.00 -10.11 24.09
C LEU A 10 -13.56 -9.58 24.03
N ILE A 11 -12.58 -10.42 24.36
CA ILE A 11 -11.17 -10.06 24.26
C ILE A 11 -10.78 -9.78 22.80
N GLY A 12 -11.18 -10.62 21.84
CA GLY A 12 -10.98 -10.38 20.43
C GLY A 12 -11.54 -9.03 19.97
N ARG A 13 -12.79 -8.70 20.35
CA ARG A 13 -13.43 -7.42 20.04
C ARG A 13 -12.73 -6.23 20.70
N PHE A 14 -12.19 -6.41 21.91
CA PHE A 14 -11.36 -5.38 22.53
C PHE A 14 -10.15 -5.04 21.66
N PHE A 15 -9.44 -6.03 21.14
CA PHE A 15 -8.30 -5.79 20.24
C PHE A 15 -8.73 -5.19 18.89
N TYR A 16 -9.96 -5.45 18.44
CA TYR A 16 -10.51 -4.78 17.26
C TYR A 16 -10.79 -3.31 17.52
N HIS A 17 -11.51 -2.98 18.59
CA HIS A 17 -11.89 -1.61 18.91
C HIS A 17 -10.72 -0.78 19.48
N ASP A 18 -9.73 -1.42 20.10
CA ASP A 18 -8.66 -0.80 20.90
C ASP A 18 -9.23 0.22 21.91
N CYS A 19 -10.30 -0.20 22.62
CA CYS A 19 -11.06 0.65 23.50
C CYS A 19 -11.27 0.00 24.89
N GLU A 20 -10.62 0.55 25.93
CA GLU A 20 -10.68 0.02 27.29
C GLU A 20 -12.08 0.14 27.90
N ARG A 21 -12.79 1.23 27.58
CA ARG A 21 -14.20 1.42 27.99
C ARG A 21 -15.10 0.34 27.40
N TYR A 22 -14.92 -0.05 26.14
CA TYR A 22 -15.67 -1.14 25.51
C TYR A 22 -15.54 -2.43 26.32
N LEU A 23 -14.31 -2.81 26.63
CA LEU A 23 -14.04 -4.00 27.44
C LEU A 23 -14.65 -3.90 28.85
N ARG A 24 -14.42 -2.79 29.54
CA ARG A 24 -14.92 -2.56 30.88
C ARG A 24 -16.44 -2.64 30.96
N TYR A 25 -17.13 -2.04 30.01
CA TYR A 25 -18.60 -2.01 29.98
C TYR A 25 -19.17 -3.40 29.70
N HIS A 26 -18.62 -4.15 28.74
CA HIS A 26 -19.06 -5.50 28.44
C HIS A 26 -18.69 -6.53 29.51
N ALA A 27 -17.54 -6.39 30.15
CA ALA A 27 -17.11 -7.28 31.21
C ALA A 27 -17.96 -7.14 32.47
N THR A 28 -18.57 -5.95 32.71
CA THR A 28 -19.47 -5.74 33.83
C THR A 28 -20.75 -6.55 33.62
N PRO A 29 -21.17 -7.41 34.58
CA PRO A 29 -22.42 -8.17 34.51
C PRO A 29 -23.62 -7.26 34.24
N GLU A 30 -24.53 -7.70 33.41
CA GLU A 30 -25.68 -6.90 32.95
C GLU A 30 -26.50 -6.33 34.14
N GLN A 31 -26.69 -7.12 35.19
CA GLN A 31 -27.41 -6.74 36.41
C GLN A 31 -26.74 -5.61 37.20
N GLU A 32 -25.44 -5.43 37.01
CA GLU A 32 -24.65 -4.42 37.74
C GLU A 32 -24.37 -3.16 36.91
N ARG A 33 -24.70 -3.18 35.61
CA ARG A 33 -24.39 -2.07 34.67
C ARG A 33 -25.09 -0.78 35.09
N GLU A 34 -26.38 -0.86 35.43
CA GLU A 34 -27.16 0.31 35.83
C GLU A 34 -26.58 0.94 37.10
N ASN A 35 -26.25 0.13 38.12
CA ASN A 35 -25.61 0.57 39.36
C ASN A 35 -24.21 1.18 39.10
N ALA A 36 -23.52 0.74 38.09
CA ALA A 36 -22.21 1.22 37.69
C ALA A 36 -22.26 2.40 36.70
N GLY A 37 -23.45 2.95 36.41
CA GLY A 37 -23.61 4.07 35.47
C GLY A 37 -23.31 3.73 34.01
N ILE A 38 -23.29 2.45 33.69
CA ILE A 38 -23.05 1.99 32.31
C ILE A 38 -24.36 2.04 31.54
N PRO A 39 -24.42 2.66 30.34
CA PRO A 39 -25.64 2.78 29.59
C PRO A 39 -26.15 1.40 29.12
N ALA A 40 -27.47 1.28 29.04
CA ALA A 40 -28.09 0.09 28.46
C ALA A 40 -27.67 -0.11 26.99
N ILE A 41 -27.45 -1.38 26.61
CA ILE A 41 -27.15 -1.74 25.22
C ILE A 41 -28.44 -1.73 24.42
N ALA A 42 -28.52 -0.87 23.42
CA ALA A 42 -29.58 -0.94 22.44
C ALA A 42 -29.32 -2.13 21.48
N VAL A 43 -30.26 -3.05 21.39
CA VAL A 43 -30.17 -4.17 20.45
C VAL A 43 -30.35 -3.59 19.02
N ASP A 44 -29.34 -3.72 18.21
CA ASP A 44 -29.41 -3.34 16.80
C ASP A 44 -30.24 -4.39 16.02
N THR A 45 -31.40 -3.99 15.57
CA THR A 45 -32.34 -4.81 14.78
C THR A 45 -32.38 -4.39 13.32
N SER A 46 -31.36 -3.65 12.86
CA SER A 46 -31.30 -3.17 11.49
C SER A 46 -31.29 -4.33 10.47
N PRO A 47 -31.79 -4.10 9.26
CA PRO A 47 -31.66 -5.08 8.16
C PRO A 47 -30.22 -5.55 7.94
N THR A 48 -29.24 -4.65 8.05
CA THR A 48 -27.82 -4.95 7.89
C THR A 48 -27.33 -5.93 8.94
N THR A 49 -27.63 -5.69 10.23
CA THR A 49 -27.24 -6.58 11.30
C THR A 49 -27.83 -7.98 11.16
N ARG A 50 -29.11 -8.07 10.77
CA ARG A 50 -29.74 -9.36 10.50
C ARG A 50 -29.08 -10.09 9.34
N ALA A 51 -28.84 -9.37 8.22
CA ALA A 51 -28.21 -9.96 7.04
C ALA A 51 -26.76 -10.44 7.30
N LEU A 52 -26.00 -9.72 8.13
CA LEU A 52 -24.66 -10.15 8.58
C LEU A 52 -24.73 -11.42 9.42
N LEU A 53 -25.66 -11.51 10.35
CA LEU A 53 -25.88 -12.71 11.16
C LEU A 53 -26.28 -13.91 10.30
N ASP A 54 -27.26 -13.73 9.40
CA ASP A 54 -27.73 -14.76 8.49
C ASP A 54 -26.63 -15.22 7.51
N ALA A 55 -25.79 -14.29 7.03
CA ALA A 55 -24.65 -14.63 6.19
C ALA A 55 -23.60 -15.44 6.96
N GLY A 56 -23.35 -15.08 8.22
CA GLY A 56 -22.47 -15.84 9.12
C GLY A 56 -22.94 -17.27 9.27
N ILE A 57 -24.22 -17.46 9.62
CA ILE A 57 -24.83 -18.77 9.78
C ILE A 57 -24.75 -19.60 8.49
N ARG A 58 -25.11 -19.01 7.34
CA ARG A 58 -25.05 -19.72 6.06
C ARG A 58 -23.64 -20.13 5.69
N TRP A 59 -22.66 -19.23 5.89
CA TRP A 59 -21.26 -19.50 5.59
C TRP A 59 -20.70 -20.61 6.46
N GLU A 60 -21.00 -20.59 7.75
CA GLU A 60 -20.60 -21.62 8.70
C GLU A 60 -21.17 -22.99 8.32
N GLU A 61 -22.47 -23.05 7.97
CA GLU A 61 -23.10 -24.29 7.47
C GLU A 61 -22.49 -24.77 6.15
N GLU A 62 -22.18 -23.87 5.23
CA GLU A 62 -21.57 -24.21 3.95
C GLU A 62 -20.18 -24.82 4.14
N VAL A 63 -19.34 -24.20 4.97
CA VAL A 63 -18.01 -24.73 5.29
C VAL A 63 -18.11 -26.14 5.87
N VAL A 64 -18.94 -26.30 6.89
CA VAL A 64 -19.07 -27.59 7.61
C VAL A 64 -19.63 -28.71 6.72
N ARG A 65 -20.57 -28.37 5.83
CA ARG A 65 -21.28 -29.41 5.04
C ARG A 65 -20.64 -29.71 3.70
N THR A 66 -19.97 -28.75 3.08
CA THR A 66 -19.57 -28.83 1.67
C THR A 66 -18.11 -28.54 1.39
N ARG A 67 -17.47 -27.67 2.18
CA ARG A 67 -16.09 -27.21 1.87
C ARG A 67 -15.03 -27.96 2.70
N PHE A 68 -15.36 -28.42 3.87
CA PHE A 68 -14.42 -29.19 4.68
C PHE A 68 -14.17 -30.58 4.05
N ALA A 69 -12.91 -30.86 3.72
CA ALA A 69 -12.52 -32.08 3.01
C ALA A 69 -12.56 -33.37 3.86
N GLY A 70 -12.52 -33.22 5.19
CA GLY A 70 -12.57 -34.34 6.15
C GLY A 70 -13.98 -34.62 6.67
N TRP A 71 -14.08 -35.58 7.58
CA TRP A 71 -15.32 -35.84 8.25
C TRP A 71 -15.55 -34.94 9.46
N VAL A 72 -16.73 -34.29 9.52
CA VAL A 72 -17.07 -33.38 10.62
C VAL A 72 -18.12 -34.00 11.51
N ARG A 73 -17.80 -34.14 12.79
CA ARG A 73 -18.75 -34.48 13.85
C ARG A 73 -19.60 -33.27 14.17
N VAL A 74 -20.91 -33.37 13.95
CA VAL A 74 -21.89 -32.29 14.18
C VAL A 74 -22.80 -32.64 15.34
N PRO A 75 -23.14 -31.69 16.23
CA PRO A 75 -24.05 -31.94 17.35
C PRO A 75 -25.42 -32.38 16.87
N GLY A 76 -26.03 -33.35 17.55
CA GLY A 76 -27.38 -33.82 17.25
C GLY A 76 -28.45 -32.76 17.58
N GLY A 77 -29.64 -32.86 16.98
CA GLY A 77 -30.77 -31.98 17.25
C GLY A 77 -31.54 -31.53 16.02
N THR A 78 -32.58 -30.71 16.22
CA THR A 78 -33.40 -30.07 15.17
C THR A 78 -33.10 -28.59 15.07
N GLY A 79 -33.15 -27.99 13.87
CA GLY A 79 -32.80 -26.59 13.62
C GLY A 79 -31.43 -26.37 12.98
N PRO A 80 -30.96 -25.13 12.79
CA PRO A 80 -29.63 -24.82 12.24
C PRO A 80 -28.51 -25.48 13.04
N ILE A 81 -27.47 -25.96 12.37
CA ILE A 81 -26.32 -26.60 13.07
C ILE A 81 -25.52 -25.59 13.89
N SER A 82 -25.48 -24.32 13.47
CA SER A 82 -24.83 -23.23 14.17
C SER A 82 -25.42 -22.86 15.55
N GLU A 83 -26.68 -23.28 15.80
CA GLU A 83 -27.33 -23.10 17.10
C GLU A 83 -27.07 -24.25 18.08
N ARG A 84 -26.41 -25.32 17.64
CA ARG A 84 -26.16 -26.53 18.43
C ARG A 84 -24.72 -26.54 18.89
N SER A 85 -24.46 -27.15 20.03
CA SER A 85 -23.11 -27.42 20.52
C SER A 85 -23.07 -28.72 21.28
N PHE A 86 -21.94 -29.38 21.27
CA PHE A 86 -21.68 -30.51 22.17
C PHE A 86 -21.59 -30.02 23.62
N SER A 87 -22.06 -30.77 24.56
CA SER A 87 -21.76 -30.60 25.99
C SER A 87 -20.27 -30.76 26.24
N ILE A 88 -19.79 -30.36 27.39
CA ILE A 88 -18.38 -30.54 27.78
C ILE A 88 -18.01 -32.02 27.76
N GLU A 89 -18.87 -32.89 28.33
CA GLU A 89 -18.62 -34.32 28.40
C GLU A 89 -18.60 -34.99 27.02
N GLU A 90 -19.52 -34.63 26.14
CA GLU A 90 -19.51 -35.08 24.74
C GLU A 90 -18.29 -34.61 23.97
N SER A 91 -17.93 -33.33 24.11
CA SER A 91 -16.79 -32.75 23.42
C SER A 91 -15.49 -33.51 23.73
N PHE A 92 -15.21 -33.71 25.03
CA PHE A 92 -13.98 -34.37 25.45
C PHE A 92 -14.02 -35.89 25.29
N GLY A 93 -15.21 -36.50 25.26
CA GLY A 93 -15.41 -37.92 24.93
C GLY A 93 -15.14 -38.22 23.45
N LEU A 94 -15.38 -37.27 22.55
CA LEU A 94 -15.22 -37.46 21.11
C LEU A 94 -13.78 -37.22 20.65
N ILE A 95 -13.05 -36.28 21.25
CA ILE A 95 -11.69 -35.89 20.82
C ILE A 95 -10.76 -37.09 20.63
N PRO A 96 -10.64 -38.04 21.58
CA PRO A 96 -9.72 -39.18 21.43
C PRO A 96 -10.11 -40.15 20.29
N SER A 97 -11.31 -40.05 19.76
CA SER A 97 -11.83 -40.94 18.70
C SER A 97 -11.64 -40.37 17.29
N LEU A 98 -11.10 -39.15 17.15
CA LEU A 98 -10.86 -38.51 15.85
C LEU A 98 -9.63 -39.10 15.17
N SER A 99 -9.72 -39.26 13.86
CA SER A 99 -8.60 -39.62 13.00
C SER A 99 -7.99 -38.37 12.34
N PRO A 100 -6.73 -38.40 11.88
CA PRO A 100 -6.16 -37.32 11.09
C PRO A 100 -7.05 -36.91 9.92
N GLY A 101 -7.30 -35.63 9.78
CA GLY A 101 -8.20 -35.06 8.78
C GLY A 101 -9.64 -34.81 9.28
N ASP A 102 -10.09 -35.48 10.37
CA ASP A 102 -11.41 -35.27 10.95
C ASP A 102 -11.49 -33.99 11.80
N ALA A 103 -12.71 -33.51 12.01
CA ALA A 103 -12.98 -32.35 12.87
C ALA A 103 -14.25 -32.55 13.73
N ILE A 104 -14.31 -31.80 14.82
CA ILE A 104 -15.53 -31.60 15.63
C ILE A 104 -15.97 -30.14 15.44
N TYR A 105 -17.28 -29.99 15.21
CA TYR A 105 -17.91 -28.68 15.09
C TYR A 105 -18.59 -28.28 16.40
N GLN A 106 -18.41 -26.97 16.81
CA GLN A 106 -19.06 -26.37 17.98
C GLN A 106 -18.84 -27.14 19.30
N THR A 107 -17.59 -27.43 19.62
CA THR A 107 -17.21 -28.00 20.91
C THR A 107 -17.34 -27.00 22.06
N THR A 108 -17.79 -27.45 23.23
CA THR A 108 -17.82 -26.64 24.44
C THR A 108 -16.62 -26.96 25.30
N ILE A 109 -15.75 -25.97 25.52
CA ILE A 109 -14.50 -26.08 26.29
C ILE A 109 -14.62 -25.24 27.57
N PRO A 110 -14.50 -25.89 28.78
CA PRO A 110 -14.53 -25.13 30.04
C PRO A 110 -13.22 -24.38 30.27
N VAL A 111 -13.33 -23.23 30.91
CA VAL A 111 -12.15 -22.48 31.35
C VAL A 111 -11.90 -22.75 32.83
N SER A 112 -10.78 -23.36 33.15
CA SER A 112 -10.47 -23.78 34.50
C SER A 112 -9.94 -22.65 35.39
N VAL A 113 -10.08 -22.81 36.68
CA VAL A 113 -9.46 -21.91 37.69
C VAL A 113 -7.93 -21.90 37.53
N HIS A 114 -7.34 -23.03 37.14
CA HIS A 114 -5.88 -23.13 36.89
C HIS A 114 -5.44 -22.28 35.72
N PHE A 115 -6.22 -22.28 34.64
CA PHE A 115 -5.98 -21.39 33.50
C PHE A 115 -5.99 -19.93 33.94
N LEU A 116 -7.05 -19.50 34.67
CA LEU A 116 -7.15 -18.12 35.15
C LEU A 116 -5.92 -17.71 35.97
N LYS A 117 -5.54 -18.55 36.94
CA LYS A 117 -4.37 -18.29 37.79
C LYS A 117 -3.06 -18.29 37.02
N GLY A 118 -2.90 -19.19 36.04
CA GLY A 118 -1.73 -19.26 35.16
C GLY A 118 -1.50 -17.98 34.38
N TYR A 119 -2.56 -17.34 33.95
CA TYR A 119 -2.52 -16.05 33.24
C TYR A 119 -2.65 -14.81 34.16
N GLY A 120 -2.57 -14.99 35.48
CA GLY A 120 -2.61 -13.87 36.44
C GLY A 120 -4.01 -13.31 36.72
N LEU A 121 -5.06 -14.03 36.32
CA LEU A 121 -6.45 -13.65 36.58
C LEU A 121 -6.93 -14.22 37.90
N ASP A 122 -7.57 -13.35 38.72
CA ASP A 122 -8.15 -13.76 40.01
C ASP A 122 -9.52 -14.41 39.78
N PRO A 123 -9.72 -15.70 40.10
CA PRO A 123 -11.01 -16.39 39.94
C PRO A 123 -12.17 -15.83 40.76
N ASP A 124 -11.85 -15.08 41.85
CA ASP A 124 -12.87 -14.44 42.66
C ASP A 124 -13.39 -13.13 42.06
N MET A 125 -12.57 -12.52 41.21
CA MET A 125 -12.89 -11.29 40.47
C MET A 125 -13.28 -11.51 39.01
N HIS A 126 -12.82 -12.59 38.45
CA HIS A 126 -13.01 -12.84 37.00
C HIS A 126 -13.72 -14.18 36.74
N ARG A 127 -14.70 -14.13 35.90
CA ARG A 127 -15.40 -15.31 35.38
C ARG A 127 -15.17 -15.38 33.86
N PHE A 128 -14.66 -16.48 33.40
CA PHE A 128 -14.50 -16.71 31.98
C PHE A 128 -15.60 -17.69 31.48
N SER A 129 -16.33 -17.30 30.46
CA SER A 129 -17.36 -18.14 29.87
C SER A 129 -16.74 -19.34 29.13
N PRO A 130 -17.40 -20.51 29.12
CA PRO A 130 -16.98 -21.63 28.28
C PRO A 130 -16.79 -21.20 26.83
N CYS A 131 -15.77 -21.74 26.18
CA CYS A 131 -15.42 -21.39 24.81
C CYS A 131 -16.10 -22.33 23.83
N ARG A 132 -16.41 -21.81 22.63
CA ARG A 132 -16.96 -22.61 21.52
C ARG A 132 -16.22 -22.27 20.23
N PRO A 133 -15.07 -22.92 19.97
CA PRO A 133 -14.46 -22.83 18.65
C PRO A 133 -15.36 -23.48 17.62
N ASP A 134 -15.39 -22.94 16.40
CA ASP A 134 -16.25 -23.46 15.35
C ASP A 134 -15.79 -24.85 14.92
N LEU A 135 -14.50 -25.05 14.68
CA LEU A 135 -13.92 -26.35 14.35
C LEU A 135 -12.67 -26.65 15.17
N ILE A 136 -12.55 -27.90 15.64
CA ILE A 136 -11.29 -28.48 16.11
C ILE A 136 -10.98 -29.64 15.17
N ARG A 137 -9.88 -29.52 14.42
CA ARG A 137 -9.42 -30.47 13.42
C ARG A 137 -8.20 -31.24 13.93
N VAL A 138 -8.09 -32.51 13.60
CA VAL A 138 -6.86 -33.30 13.78
C VAL A 138 -5.97 -33.13 12.53
N ASP A 139 -4.75 -32.70 12.70
CA ASP A 139 -3.78 -32.58 11.60
C ASP A 139 -3.13 -33.94 11.25
N GLU A 140 -2.24 -33.94 10.25
CA GLU A 140 -1.58 -35.18 9.79
C GLU A 140 -0.64 -35.77 10.84
N GLU A 141 -0.14 -34.96 11.77
CA GLU A 141 0.69 -35.35 12.90
C GLU A 141 -0.11 -35.80 14.13
N GLY A 142 -1.43 -35.79 14.04
CA GLY A 142 -2.33 -36.19 15.15
C GLY A 142 -2.53 -35.11 16.21
N ARG A 143 -2.20 -33.84 15.92
CA ARG A 143 -2.42 -32.71 16.82
C ARG A 143 -3.74 -32.00 16.53
N LEU A 144 -4.34 -31.40 17.55
CA LEU A 144 -5.56 -30.62 17.41
C LEU A 144 -5.24 -29.19 16.97
N SER A 145 -5.82 -28.77 15.87
CA SER A 145 -5.74 -27.40 15.36
C SER A 145 -7.10 -26.73 15.43
N VAL A 146 -7.15 -25.52 15.96
CA VAL A 146 -8.36 -24.71 16.03
C VAL A 146 -8.56 -23.95 14.73
N ILE A 147 -9.79 -24.02 14.19
CA ILE A 147 -10.22 -23.26 13.03
C ILE A 147 -11.51 -22.54 13.38
N ASP A 148 -11.52 -21.23 13.23
CA ASP A 148 -12.69 -20.38 13.46
C ASP A 148 -13.27 -19.91 12.12
N ILE A 149 -14.59 -19.93 11.93
CA ILE A 149 -15.24 -19.59 10.66
C ILE A 149 -15.77 -18.17 10.76
N LYS A 150 -15.44 -17.32 9.77
CA LYS A 150 -15.83 -15.91 9.77
C LYS A 150 -16.39 -15.47 8.44
N ALA A 151 -17.58 -14.89 8.47
CA ALA A 151 -18.19 -14.22 7.31
C ALA A 151 -17.54 -12.83 7.10
N SER A 152 -16.24 -12.80 6.90
CA SER A 152 -15.46 -11.59 6.57
C SER A 152 -14.46 -11.89 5.47
N GLU A 153 -14.14 -10.87 4.66
CA GLU A 153 -13.17 -11.02 3.55
C GLU A 153 -11.72 -11.08 4.03
N ASP A 154 -11.42 -10.40 5.15
CA ASP A 154 -10.06 -10.22 5.63
C ASP A 154 -9.83 -10.78 7.04
N LEU A 155 -8.61 -11.27 7.24
CA LEU A 155 -8.12 -11.74 8.54
C LEU A 155 -7.83 -10.58 9.49
N SER A 156 -8.69 -10.39 10.50
CA SER A 156 -8.55 -9.32 11.49
C SER A 156 -7.72 -9.73 12.72
N VAL A 157 -7.24 -8.74 13.49
CA VAL A 157 -6.59 -8.97 14.80
C VAL A 157 -7.57 -9.64 15.76
N SER A 158 -8.85 -9.28 15.73
CA SER A 158 -9.90 -9.90 16.56
C SER A 158 -9.97 -11.40 16.34
N HIS A 159 -9.98 -11.85 15.10
CA HIS A 159 -10.03 -13.27 14.73
C HIS A 159 -8.81 -14.03 15.25
N ARG A 160 -7.62 -13.46 15.06
CA ARG A 160 -6.36 -14.05 15.54
C ARG A 160 -6.36 -14.22 17.05
N VAL A 161 -6.73 -13.19 17.79
CA VAL A 161 -6.75 -13.21 19.27
C VAL A 161 -7.79 -14.23 19.76
N GLN A 162 -8.98 -14.27 19.16
CA GLN A 162 -10.03 -15.21 19.53
C GLN A 162 -9.60 -16.67 19.32
N ALA A 163 -9.08 -17.00 18.14
CA ALA A 163 -8.61 -18.35 17.83
C ALA A 163 -7.39 -18.75 18.68
N THR A 164 -6.48 -17.82 18.98
CA THR A 164 -5.37 -18.07 19.88
C THR A 164 -5.85 -18.42 21.30
N LEU A 165 -6.82 -17.68 21.81
CA LEU A 165 -7.43 -17.99 23.13
C LEU A 165 -8.11 -19.34 23.13
N TYR A 166 -8.80 -19.72 22.06
CA TYR A 166 -9.39 -21.05 21.94
C TYR A 166 -8.34 -22.14 22.00
N ALA A 167 -7.21 -21.99 21.28
CA ALA A 167 -6.13 -22.97 21.31
C ALA A 167 -5.49 -23.13 22.69
N LEU A 168 -5.20 -22.02 23.39
CA LEU A 168 -4.63 -22.02 24.74
C LEU A 168 -5.58 -22.66 25.76
N ILE A 169 -6.86 -22.33 25.69
CA ILE A 169 -7.87 -22.87 26.61
C ILE A 169 -8.10 -24.37 26.36
N LEU A 170 -8.08 -24.79 25.09
CA LEU A 170 -8.20 -26.21 24.72
C LEU A 170 -7.01 -27.03 25.25
N ASP A 171 -5.80 -26.57 25.01
CA ASP A 171 -4.57 -27.21 25.48
C ASP A 171 -4.61 -27.43 27.01
N HIS A 172 -4.91 -26.36 27.72
CA HIS A 172 -5.01 -26.42 29.19
C HIS A 172 -6.16 -27.32 29.69
N ALA A 173 -7.29 -27.38 28.97
CA ALA A 173 -8.43 -28.22 29.34
C ALA A 173 -8.12 -29.70 29.14
N LEU A 174 -7.42 -30.06 28.06
CA LEU A 174 -6.99 -31.44 27.79
C LEU A 174 -5.99 -31.92 28.83
N ASP A 175 -5.01 -31.13 29.19
CA ASP A 175 -4.04 -31.42 30.24
C ASP A 175 -4.74 -31.67 31.58
N LEU A 176 -5.68 -30.80 31.94
CA LEU A 176 -6.43 -30.96 33.20
C LEU A 176 -7.26 -32.23 33.26
N LEU A 177 -7.78 -32.69 32.12
CA LEU A 177 -8.61 -33.88 32.01
C LEU A 177 -7.78 -35.17 31.77
N GLY A 178 -6.45 -35.04 31.63
CA GLY A 178 -5.54 -36.16 31.38
C GLY A 178 -5.70 -36.77 29.99
N ILE A 179 -6.16 -36.01 29.01
CA ILE A 179 -6.32 -36.42 27.62
C ILE A 179 -5.05 -36.15 26.85
N SER A 180 -4.34 -37.17 26.44
CA SER A 180 -3.00 -37.07 25.83
C SER A 180 -3.06 -36.81 24.32
N VAL A 181 -3.89 -35.88 23.86
CA VAL A 181 -3.94 -35.44 22.47
C VAL A 181 -3.33 -34.02 22.42
N PRO A 182 -2.22 -33.81 21.73
CA PRO A 182 -1.53 -32.49 21.74
C PRO A 182 -2.33 -31.48 20.92
N VAL A 183 -2.28 -30.21 21.34
CA VAL A 183 -2.78 -29.07 20.58
C VAL A 183 -1.67 -28.44 19.78
N ASP A 184 -1.92 -28.03 18.54
CA ASP A 184 -0.96 -27.25 17.75
C ASP A 184 -0.97 -25.79 18.22
N LEU A 185 -0.04 -25.44 19.11
CA LEU A 185 0.16 -24.06 19.58
C LEU A 185 1.08 -23.25 18.66
N SER A 186 1.49 -23.78 17.52
CA SER A 186 2.27 -23.02 16.53
C SER A 186 1.36 -22.25 15.57
N ARG A 187 0.19 -22.77 15.24
CA ARG A 187 -0.72 -22.17 14.27
C ARG A 187 -2.20 -22.45 14.58
N ALA A 188 -3.07 -21.50 14.15
CA ALA A 188 -4.53 -21.70 14.06
C ALA A 188 -5.03 -21.21 12.70
N GLY A 189 -6.23 -21.64 12.30
CA GLY A 189 -6.86 -21.28 11.05
C GLY A 189 -8.05 -20.36 11.22
N ILE A 190 -8.26 -19.47 10.26
CA ILE A 190 -9.52 -18.72 10.10
C ILE A 190 -10.07 -19.02 8.71
N TRP A 191 -11.29 -19.52 8.64
CA TRP A 191 -11.96 -19.77 7.38
C TRP A 191 -12.79 -18.55 6.98
N LEU A 192 -12.20 -17.75 6.11
CA LEU A 192 -12.79 -16.49 5.64
C LEU A 192 -13.86 -16.72 4.58
N TYR A 193 -14.78 -15.77 4.44
CA TYR A 193 -15.90 -15.82 3.49
C TYR A 193 -15.42 -16.07 2.06
N GLY A 194 -16.07 -17.03 1.39
CA GLY A 194 -15.80 -17.37 -0.01
C GLY A 194 -14.48 -18.11 -0.27
N LYS A 195 -13.68 -18.42 0.75
CA LYS A 195 -12.42 -19.19 0.58
C LYS A 195 -12.69 -20.69 0.57
N ASP A 196 -11.87 -21.42 -0.20
CA ASP A 196 -11.95 -22.87 -0.27
C ASP A 196 -11.21 -23.56 0.89
N GLU A 197 -10.24 -22.88 1.49
CA GLU A 197 -9.42 -23.37 2.59
C GLU A 197 -9.25 -22.30 3.68
N PRO A 198 -9.00 -22.70 4.94
CA PRO A 198 -8.71 -21.75 6.01
C PRO A 198 -7.34 -21.08 5.83
N GLU A 199 -7.26 -19.81 6.16
CA GLU A 199 -6.01 -19.07 6.24
C GLU A 199 -5.34 -19.31 7.59
N TYR A 200 -4.16 -19.93 7.58
CA TYR A 200 -3.40 -20.23 8.80
C TYR A 200 -2.44 -19.11 9.17
N PHE A 201 -2.30 -18.86 10.47
CA PHE A 201 -1.41 -17.86 11.02
C PHE A 201 -0.64 -18.37 12.24
N ASP A 202 0.54 -17.80 12.50
CA ASP A 202 1.39 -18.13 13.64
C ASP A 202 0.80 -17.59 14.96
N LEU A 203 0.77 -18.45 15.99
CA LEU A 203 0.21 -18.13 17.30
C LEU A 203 1.24 -17.48 18.25
N SER A 204 2.52 -17.66 18.02
CA SER A 204 3.58 -17.33 18.99
C SER A 204 3.58 -15.87 19.43
N LEU A 205 3.38 -14.95 18.47
CA LEU A 205 3.28 -13.52 18.77
C LEU A 205 1.99 -13.18 19.53
N ASN A 206 0.88 -13.77 19.10
CA ASN A 206 -0.44 -13.50 19.70
C ASN A 206 -0.50 -14.03 21.14
N ILE A 207 0.12 -15.19 21.44
CA ILE A 207 0.24 -15.73 22.80
C ILE A 207 0.92 -14.72 23.72
N ARG A 208 2.08 -14.17 23.31
CA ARG A 208 2.81 -13.17 24.09
C ARG A 208 2.00 -11.90 24.32
N VAL A 209 1.30 -11.44 23.29
CA VAL A 209 0.42 -10.25 23.38
C VAL A 209 -0.72 -10.49 24.38
N ILE A 210 -1.33 -11.69 24.36
CA ILE A 210 -2.41 -12.07 25.28
C ILE A 210 -1.88 -12.20 26.71
N GLU A 211 -0.73 -12.82 26.92
CA GLU A 211 -0.09 -12.92 28.23
C GLU A 211 0.22 -11.55 28.84
N ASP A 212 0.82 -10.66 28.05
CA ASP A 212 1.11 -9.28 28.47
C ASP A 212 -0.16 -8.51 28.81
N PHE A 213 -1.17 -8.65 27.96
CA PHE A 213 -2.47 -8.02 28.17
C PHE A 213 -3.13 -8.48 29.48
N PHE A 214 -3.18 -9.78 29.77
CA PHE A 214 -3.80 -10.32 30.97
C PHE A 214 -3.05 -9.94 32.24
N ARG A 215 -1.72 -9.93 32.20
CA ARG A 215 -0.91 -9.62 33.38
C ARG A 215 -0.80 -8.14 33.70
N HIS A 216 -0.73 -7.31 32.68
CA HIS A 216 -0.34 -5.91 32.87
C HIS A 216 -1.45 -4.90 32.52
N ARG A 217 -2.28 -5.18 31.54
CA ARG A 217 -3.27 -4.20 31.06
C ARG A 217 -4.68 -4.45 31.60
N LEU A 218 -5.17 -5.68 31.53
CA LEU A 218 -6.52 -6.04 31.95
C LEU A 218 -6.84 -5.70 33.42
N PRO A 219 -5.95 -5.95 34.39
CA PRO A 219 -6.24 -5.59 35.79
C PRO A 219 -6.50 -4.08 35.97
N GLY A 220 -5.73 -3.23 35.30
CA GLY A 220 -5.93 -1.77 35.34
C GLY A 220 -7.26 -1.33 34.74
N ILE A 221 -7.70 -1.97 33.64
CA ILE A 221 -8.98 -1.67 32.98
C ILE A 221 -10.15 -2.02 33.88
N LEU A 222 -10.06 -3.08 34.68
CA LEU A 222 -11.14 -3.59 35.52
C LEU A 222 -11.15 -3.00 36.95
N ALA A 223 -10.04 -2.44 37.41
CA ALA A 223 -9.89 -1.99 38.78
C ALA A 223 -10.64 -0.68 39.13
N GLY A 224 -10.74 0.25 38.16
CA GLY A 224 -11.29 1.59 38.38
C GLY A 224 -12.80 1.71 38.14
N PRO A 225 -13.39 2.88 38.49
CA PRO A 225 -14.76 3.21 38.12
C PRO A 225 -14.94 3.23 36.60
N PRO A 226 -16.09 2.80 36.07
CA PRO A 226 -16.31 2.75 34.60
C PRO A 226 -16.17 4.10 33.89
N GLU A 227 -16.48 5.21 34.56
CA GLU A 227 -16.36 6.57 34.03
C GLU A 227 -14.93 7.00 33.80
N ASP A 228 -13.99 6.53 34.62
CA ASP A 228 -12.57 6.88 34.54
C ASP A 228 -11.79 6.08 33.47
N VAL A 229 -12.41 5.01 32.94
CA VAL A 229 -11.74 4.14 31.96
C VAL A 229 -11.52 4.89 30.66
N PRO A 230 -10.28 4.87 30.14
CA PRO A 230 -9.90 5.57 28.93
C PRO A 230 -10.70 5.15 27.67
N TRP A 231 -11.00 6.12 26.85
CA TRP A 231 -11.71 5.91 25.61
C TRP A 231 -11.37 6.97 24.56
N HIS A 232 -11.64 6.62 23.31
CA HIS A 232 -11.45 7.52 22.18
C HIS A 232 -12.39 7.13 21.03
N ILE A 233 -12.94 8.13 20.34
CA ILE A 233 -13.81 7.89 19.18
C ILE A 233 -12.93 7.67 17.95
N THR A 234 -13.19 6.55 17.30
CA THR A 234 -12.52 6.13 16.06
C THR A 234 -13.57 5.70 15.03
N PRO A 235 -13.22 5.53 13.75
CA PRO A 235 -14.15 4.98 12.76
C PRO A 235 -14.73 3.61 13.12
N ARG A 236 -14.03 2.82 13.96
CA ARG A 236 -14.51 1.52 14.45
C ARG A 236 -15.67 1.62 15.45
N CYS A 237 -15.88 2.82 16.02
CA CYS A 237 -16.99 3.06 16.95
C CYS A 237 -18.36 3.01 16.26
N GLU A 238 -18.41 3.07 14.94
CA GLU A 238 -19.64 2.95 14.18
C GLU A 238 -20.41 1.64 14.45
N ALA A 239 -19.67 0.56 14.69
CA ALA A 239 -20.21 -0.76 15.06
C ALA A 239 -20.25 -0.99 16.57
N CYS A 240 -20.11 0.06 17.40
CA CYS A 240 -20.10 -0.05 18.87
C CYS A 240 -21.42 0.41 19.45
N GLU A 241 -22.01 -0.42 20.27
CA GLU A 241 -23.31 -0.19 20.93
C GLU A 241 -23.30 1.04 21.83
N PHE A 242 -22.12 1.40 22.36
CA PHE A 242 -21.94 2.56 23.24
C PHE A 242 -21.58 3.85 22.53
N TYR A 243 -21.51 3.84 21.20
CA TYR A 243 -21.09 5.01 20.42
C TYR A 243 -21.93 6.26 20.69
N PRO A 244 -23.29 6.20 20.72
CA PRO A 244 -24.10 7.38 21.02
C PRO A 244 -23.76 8.02 22.37
N HIS A 245 -23.54 7.19 23.39
CA HIS A 245 -23.14 7.66 24.74
C HIS A 245 -21.75 8.32 24.71
N CYS A 246 -20.76 7.68 24.07
CA CYS A 246 -19.40 8.23 23.97
C CYS A 246 -19.37 9.52 23.16
N ARG A 247 -20.16 9.60 22.09
CA ARG A 247 -20.28 10.80 21.27
C ARG A 247 -20.84 11.98 22.08
N ALA A 248 -21.97 11.78 22.77
CA ALA A 248 -22.55 12.80 23.61
C ALA A 248 -21.55 13.27 24.70
N GLY A 249 -20.81 12.33 25.32
CA GLY A 249 -19.77 12.65 26.29
C GLY A 249 -18.61 13.45 25.69
N ALA A 250 -18.19 13.14 24.45
CA ALA A 250 -17.14 13.88 23.77
C ALA A 250 -17.55 15.30 23.43
N GLU A 251 -18.78 15.48 22.96
CA GLU A 251 -19.34 16.78 22.63
C GLU A 251 -19.49 17.62 23.89
N ALA A 252 -20.08 17.07 24.96
CA ALA A 252 -20.30 17.78 26.25
C ALA A 252 -18.99 18.21 26.92
N SER A 253 -17.96 17.38 26.89
CA SER A 253 -16.65 17.67 27.49
C SER A 253 -15.69 18.42 26.57
N SER A 254 -16.06 18.73 25.34
CA SER A 254 -15.14 19.24 24.31
C SER A 254 -13.86 18.42 24.22
N SER A 255 -13.99 17.09 24.19
CA SER A 255 -12.88 16.13 24.17
C SER A 255 -11.98 16.30 22.96
N VAL A 256 -10.69 15.98 23.09
CA VAL A 256 -9.78 15.87 21.93
C VAL A 256 -10.22 14.79 20.94
N SER A 257 -11.14 13.89 21.31
CA SER A 257 -11.77 12.94 20.37
C SER A 257 -12.61 13.62 19.28
N LEU A 258 -12.93 14.91 19.41
CA LEU A 258 -13.57 15.70 18.36
C LEU A 258 -12.65 15.94 17.16
N ILE A 259 -11.33 15.79 17.32
CA ILE A 259 -10.35 16.02 16.25
C ILE A 259 -10.42 14.90 15.21
N PRO A 260 -10.77 15.19 13.94
CA PRO A 260 -10.86 14.19 12.90
C PRO A 260 -9.53 13.47 12.67
N GLY A 261 -9.54 12.13 12.72
CA GLY A 261 -8.37 11.32 12.42
C GLY A 261 -7.27 11.31 13.49
N LEU A 262 -7.56 11.75 14.72
CA LEU A 262 -6.68 11.53 15.85
C LEU A 262 -6.63 10.02 16.16
N SER A 263 -5.43 9.42 16.17
CA SER A 263 -5.28 7.99 16.43
C SER A 263 -5.41 7.63 17.92
N PRO A 264 -5.77 6.37 18.26
CA PRO A 264 -5.76 5.90 19.65
C PRO A 264 -4.38 6.08 20.31
N THR A 265 -3.31 5.84 19.58
CA THR A 265 -1.93 6.05 20.04
C THR A 265 -1.67 7.52 20.36
N ALA A 266 -2.07 8.44 19.50
CA ALA A 266 -1.96 9.88 19.74
C ALA A 266 -2.77 10.30 20.96
N ARG A 267 -3.99 9.78 21.08
CA ARG A 267 -4.86 10.05 22.24
C ARG A 267 -4.25 9.60 23.56
N ARG A 268 -3.68 8.37 23.58
CA ARG A 268 -2.99 7.83 24.75
C ARG A 268 -1.77 8.67 25.09
N TYR A 269 -0.95 9.02 24.11
CA TYR A 269 0.22 9.86 24.29
C TYR A 269 -0.14 11.24 24.90
N LEU A 270 -1.16 11.93 24.36
CA LEU A 270 -1.63 13.21 24.90
C LEU A 270 -2.11 13.12 26.35
N ARG A 271 -2.65 11.97 26.76
CA ARG A 271 -3.12 11.74 28.11
C ARG A 271 -2.00 11.39 29.09
N GLU A 272 -1.03 10.60 28.69
CA GLU A 272 -0.09 9.89 29.57
C GLU A 272 1.33 10.43 29.57
N ALA A 273 1.70 11.22 28.57
CA ALA A 273 3.05 11.75 28.49
C ALA A 273 3.37 12.66 29.69
N PRO A 274 4.60 12.64 30.20
CA PRO A 274 5.04 13.46 31.32
C PRO A 274 5.21 14.92 30.89
N TRP A 275 4.10 15.63 30.76
CA TRP A 275 4.10 17.06 30.45
C TRP A 275 4.64 17.87 31.61
N ASP A 276 5.35 18.96 31.29
CA ASP A 276 5.77 19.92 32.30
C ASP A 276 4.54 20.45 33.06
N GLY A 277 4.46 20.14 34.38
CA GLY A 277 3.31 20.48 35.21
C GLY A 277 2.36 19.34 35.57
N GLY A 278 2.59 18.11 35.06
CA GLY A 278 1.89 16.89 35.50
C GLY A 278 0.41 16.81 35.10
N PHE A 279 -0.04 17.53 34.07
CA PHE A 279 -1.42 17.54 33.63
C PHE A 279 -1.64 16.59 32.43
N SER A 280 -2.85 16.10 32.30
CA SER A 280 -3.30 15.22 31.20
C SER A 280 -4.08 16.02 30.16
N ILE A 281 -3.79 15.84 28.89
CA ILE A 281 -4.51 16.53 27.81
C ILE A 281 -5.73 15.70 27.43
N ASN A 282 -6.91 16.12 27.83
CA ASN A 282 -8.17 15.44 27.58
C ASN A 282 -9.15 16.25 26.75
N THR A 283 -9.13 17.58 26.85
CA THR A 283 -10.04 18.49 26.16
C THR A 283 -9.34 19.31 25.08
N LEU A 284 -10.13 19.92 24.20
CA LEU A 284 -9.60 20.88 23.23
C LEU A 284 -8.95 22.09 23.90
N ALA A 285 -9.44 22.49 25.06
CA ALA A 285 -8.88 23.59 25.85
C ALA A 285 -7.49 23.24 26.40
N ASP A 286 -7.32 22.03 26.96
CA ASP A 286 -6.03 21.52 27.41
C ASP A 286 -5.01 21.47 26.27
N LEU A 287 -5.44 20.93 25.13
CA LEU A 287 -4.60 20.86 23.93
C LEU A 287 -4.23 22.24 23.41
N ALA A 288 -5.19 23.19 23.39
CA ALA A 288 -4.91 24.57 23.00
C ALA A 288 -3.91 25.24 23.94
N ALA A 289 -3.99 24.98 25.24
CA ALA A 289 -3.03 25.48 26.21
C ALA A 289 -1.64 24.89 25.97
N PHE A 290 -1.53 23.59 25.80
CA PHE A 290 -0.29 22.90 25.49
C PHE A 290 0.36 23.42 24.20
N LEU A 291 -0.40 23.56 23.11
CA LEU A 291 0.08 23.99 21.81
C LEU A 291 0.59 25.44 21.77
N ARG A 292 0.31 26.27 22.78
CA ARG A 292 0.90 27.60 22.94
C ARG A 292 2.32 27.57 23.52
N GLY A 293 2.71 26.45 24.13
CA GLY A 293 4.04 26.28 24.71
C GLY A 293 5.14 26.22 23.64
N PRO A 294 6.32 26.85 23.90
CA PRO A 294 7.41 26.89 22.93
C PRO A 294 8.02 25.52 22.59
N ALA A 295 7.86 24.53 23.47
CA ALA A 295 8.35 23.17 23.29
C ALA A 295 7.31 22.20 22.73
N SER A 296 6.09 22.66 22.44
CA SER A 296 4.97 21.77 22.06
C SER A 296 5.27 20.93 20.83
N ASP A 297 5.85 21.52 19.79
CA ASP A 297 6.16 20.79 18.54
C ASP A 297 7.21 19.70 18.78
N ARG A 298 8.23 19.98 19.60
CA ARG A 298 9.24 18.98 19.97
C ARG A 298 8.61 17.79 20.71
N HIS A 299 7.69 18.06 21.63
CA HIS A 299 6.98 16.99 22.33
C HIS A 299 6.04 16.20 21.39
N LEU A 300 5.38 16.87 20.45
CA LEU A 300 4.56 16.16 19.46
C LEU A 300 5.41 15.24 18.56
N ASP A 301 6.65 15.62 18.28
CA ASP A 301 7.57 14.81 17.46
C ASP A 301 8.00 13.50 18.14
N ASP A 302 7.88 13.39 19.45
CA ASP A 302 8.13 12.14 20.18
C ASP A 302 7.02 11.09 19.95
N CYS A 303 5.86 11.48 19.41
CA CYS A 303 4.77 10.60 19.03
C CYS A 303 4.64 10.53 17.49
N GLY A 304 4.96 9.37 16.91
CA GLY A 304 4.99 9.20 15.45
C GLY A 304 3.71 9.57 14.71
N SER A 305 2.55 9.49 15.36
CA SER A 305 1.27 9.89 14.77
C SER A 305 0.95 11.38 14.93
N LEU A 306 1.76 12.13 15.68
CA LEU A 306 1.62 13.57 15.93
C LEU A 306 2.80 14.38 15.38
N ALA A 307 3.91 13.72 15.07
CA ALA A 307 5.13 14.35 14.57
C ALA A 307 4.86 15.20 13.32
N GLY A 308 5.31 16.45 13.36
CA GLY A 308 5.10 17.43 12.29
C GLY A 308 3.68 17.98 12.17
N ARG A 309 2.76 17.65 13.08
CA ARG A 309 1.34 18.06 13.01
C ARG A 309 0.96 19.26 13.85
N GLY A 310 1.91 19.94 14.47
CA GLY A 310 1.64 21.04 15.41
C GLY A 310 0.76 22.14 14.82
N ASP A 311 1.10 22.67 13.64
CA ASP A 311 0.32 23.73 12.98
C ASP A 311 -1.08 23.27 12.59
N ARG A 312 -1.21 22.05 12.12
CA ARG A 312 -2.50 21.46 11.81
C ARG A 312 -3.36 21.29 13.05
N LEU A 313 -2.80 20.80 14.16
CA LEU A 313 -3.51 20.67 15.44
C LEU A 313 -3.96 22.03 15.95
N ARG A 314 -3.10 23.06 15.92
CA ARG A 314 -3.44 24.43 16.28
C ARG A 314 -4.63 24.96 15.46
N ALA A 315 -4.57 24.76 14.15
CA ALA A 315 -5.64 25.18 13.23
C ALA A 315 -6.94 24.39 13.47
N THR A 316 -6.86 23.06 13.69
CA THR A 316 -8.03 22.21 13.92
C THR A 316 -8.71 22.54 15.25
N VAL A 317 -7.94 22.70 16.32
CA VAL A 317 -8.46 23.11 17.63
C VAL A 317 -9.13 24.48 17.54
N ARG A 318 -8.52 25.44 16.82
CA ARG A 318 -9.13 26.74 16.57
C ARG A 318 -10.43 26.62 15.78
N ALA A 319 -10.44 25.88 14.70
CA ALA A 319 -11.64 25.66 13.88
C ALA A 319 -12.80 25.06 14.68
N LEU A 320 -12.53 24.01 15.46
CA LEU A 320 -13.53 23.36 16.32
C LEU A 320 -14.04 24.29 17.45
N ALA A 321 -13.16 25.15 18.00
CA ALA A 321 -13.52 26.08 19.07
C ALA A 321 -14.30 27.30 18.58
N THR A 322 -14.00 27.80 17.38
CA THR A 322 -14.64 29.04 16.85
C THR A 322 -15.80 28.77 15.87
N GLY A 323 -15.92 27.55 15.37
CA GLY A 323 -16.86 27.24 14.30
C GLY A 323 -16.46 27.80 12.92
N GLU A 324 -15.23 28.29 12.77
CA GLU A 324 -14.74 28.91 11.53
C GLU A 324 -13.77 28.00 10.78
N VAL A 325 -13.77 28.12 9.46
CA VAL A 325 -12.78 27.43 8.60
C VAL A 325 -11.43 28.15 8.74
N VAL A 326 -10.40 27.40 9.08
CA VAL A 326 -9.03 27.90 9.16
C VAL A 326 -8.21 27.41 7.98
N ARG A 327 -7.60 28.34 7.24
CA ARG A 327 -6.72 27.99 6.13
C ARG A 327 -5.33 27.61 6.65
N LEU A 328 -4.80 26.49 6.16
CA LEU A 328 -3.42 26.05 6.38
C LEU A 328 -2.51 26.70 5.34
N ALA A 329 -1.21 26.83 5.65
CA ALA A 329 -0.21 27.41 4.75
C ALA A 329 0.20 26.47 3.60
N GLY A 330 -0.42 25.28 3.48
CA GLY A 330 -0.08 24.29 2.47
C GLY A 330 -0.41 24.69 1.04
N THR A 331 0.24 24.04 0.08
CA THR A 331 -0.07 24.09 -1.36
C THR A 331 -0.58 22.73 -1.82
N SER A 332 -1.53 22.71 -2.74
CA SER A 332 -1.98 21.47 -3.40
C SER A 332 -1.26 21.31 -4.73
N LEU A 333 -0.67 20.14 -4.90
CA LEU A 333 -0.09 19.71 -6.16
C LEU A 333 -0.95 18.65 -6.85
N ALA A 334 -1.84 17.99 -6.11
CA ALA A 334 -2.79 17.04 -6.66
C ALA A 334 -4.00 17.75 -7.31
N LEU A 335 -4.51 18.79 -6.67
CA LEU A 335 -5.65 19.56 -7.20
C LEU A 335 -5.15 20.57 -8.24
N PRO A 336 -5.55 20.46 -9.53
CA PRO A 336 -5.12 21.38 -10.55
C PRO A 336 -5.82 22.74 -10.41
N VAL A 337 -5.17 23.78 -10.95
CA VAL A 337 -5.75 25.15 -11.03
C VAL A 337 -7.07 25.16 -11.78
N TYR A 338 -7.16 24.36 -12.84
CA TYR A 338 -8.39 24.10 -13.61
C TYR A 338 -8.26 22.73 -14.31
N GLU A 339 -9.32 22.23 -14.87
CA GLU A 339 -9.35 21.15 -15.86
C GLU A 339 -10.42 21.44 -16.91
N ASP A 340 -10.23 20.91 -18.13
CA ASP A 340 -11.23 21.02 -19.21
C ASP A 340 -12.35 20.01 -19.00
N VAL A 341 -12.02 18.80 -18.53
CA VAL A 341 -12.97 17.73 -18.22
C VAL A 341 -12.77 17.28 -16.77
N ALA A 342 -13.83 17.40 -15.98
CA ALA A 342 -13.86 16.95 -14.60
C ALA A 342 -14.79 15.73 -14.47
N ILE A 343 -14.28 14.61 -13.98
CA ILE A 343 -15.02 13.38 -13.74
C ILE A 343 -15.03 13.12 -12.23
N ILE A 344 -16.22 12.99 -11.66
CA ILE A 344 -16.41 12.68 -10.23
C ILE A 344 -16.95 11.28 -10.14
N LEU A 345 -16.40 10.45 -9.27
CA LEU A 345 -16.80 9.06 -9.04
C LEU A 345 -17.48 8.91 -7.68
N SER A 346 -18.41 7.97 -7.58
CA SER A 346 -18.94 7.47 -6.30
C SER A 346 -19.18 5.97 -6.40
N LEU A 347 -18.64 5.22 -5.44
CA LEU A 347 -18.71 3.77 -5.39
C LEU A 347 -19.12 3.31 -3.99
N GLN A 348 -20.05 2.35 -3.94
CA GLN A 348 -20.58 1.82 -2.68
C GLN A 348 -20.51 0.30 -2.67
N LYS A 349 -20.10 -0.27 -1.53
CA LYS A 349 -20.00 -1.72 -1.33
C LYS A 349 -21.07 -2.24 -0.38
N ASP A 350 -21.49 -3.47 -0.61
CA ASP A 350 -22.28 -4.22 0.34
C ASP A 350 -21.43 -4.62 1.56
N PRO A 351 -21.88 -4.35 2.78
CA PRO A 351 -21.12 -4.70 3.98
C PRO A 351 -21.09 -6.21 4.27
N VAL A 352 -21.98 -7.00 3.64
CA VAL A 352 -22.08 -8.45 3.85
C VAL A 352 -21.11 -9.19 2.93
N SER A 353 -21.26 -9.02 1.61
CA SER A 353 -20.44 -9.71 0.60
C SER A 353 -19.18 -8.94 0.18
N GLY A 354 -19.07 -7.66 0.58
CA GLY A 354 -18.02 -6.77 0.09
C GLY A 354 -18.15 -6.38 -1.38
N GLY A 355 -19.11 -6.92 -2.12
CA GLY A 355 -19.35 -6.62 -3.54
C GLY A 355 -19.67 -5.16 -3.78
N VAL A 356 -19.11 -4.55 -4.82
CA VAL A 356 -19.43 -3.17 -5.21
C VAL A 356 -20.77 -3.17 -5.94
N TYR A 357 -21.83 -2.75 -5.25
CA TYR A 357 -23.21 -2.82 -5.76
C TYR A 357 -23.68 -1.57 -6.46
N ALA A 358 -23.06 -0.41 -6.21
CA ALA A 358 -23.41 0.84 -6.85
C ALA A 358 -22.14 1.57 -7.30
N LEU A 359 -22.06 1.87 -8.60
CA LEU A 359 -20.96 2.58 -9.23
C LEU A 359 -21.55 3.72 -10.08
N GLY A 360 -21.05 4.92 -9.90
CA GLY A 360 -21.49 6.05 -10.68
C GLY A 360 -20.34 6.99 -11.00
N PHE A 361 -20.46 7.67 -12.13
CA PHE A 361 -19.64 8.83 -12.42
C PHE A 361 -20.47 9.97 -12.98
N ARG A 362 -19.96 11.18 -12.77
CA ARG A 362 -20.50 12.39 -13.34
C ARG A 362 -19.38 13.20 -13.98
N ARG A 363 -19.48 13.45 -15.28
CA ARG A 363 -18.73 14.47 -15.96
C ARG A 363 -19.41 15.81 -15.69
N SER A 364 -18.75 16.71 -15.00
CA SER A 364 -19.27 18.02 -14.59
C SER A 364 -18.81 19.17 -15.48
N ARG A 365 -17.81 18.93 -16.35
CA ARG A 365 -17.27 19.85 -17.37
C ARG A 365 -16.88 19.07 -18.61
N GLY A 366 -16.81 19.68 -19.77
CA GLY A 366 -16.37 19.03 -21.01
C GLY A 366 -17.13 19.41 -22.26
N GLU A 367 -17.84 20.54 -22.27
CA GLU A 367 -18.68 20.96 -23.41
C GLU A 367 -17.88 21.03 -24.73
N ALA A 368 -16.62 21.48 -24.67
CA ALA A 368 -15.77 21.56 -25.84
C ALA A 368 -15.48 20.21 -26.51
N VAL A 369 -15.49 19.12 -25.74
CA VAL A 369 -15.23 17.76 -26.24
C VAL A 369 -16.52 17.05 -26.63
N TYR A 370 -17.57 17.17 -25.82
CA TYR A 370 -18.77 16.33 -25.95
C TYR A 370 -20.01 17.08 -26.50
N GLY A 371 -19.90 18.37 -26.69
CA GLY A 371 -21.06 19.22 -27.04
C GLY A 371 -22.07 19.42 -25.90
N THR A 372 -21.87 18.76 -24.75
CA THR A 372 -22.72 18.90 -23.55
C THR A 372 -21.83 19.15 -22.32
N PRO A 373 -22.24 20.03 -21.39
CA PRO A 373 -21.42 20.38 -20.24
C PRO A 373 -21.36 19.23 -19.21
N SER A 374 -22.36 18.38 -19.13
CA SER A 374 -22.43 17.31 -18.12
C SER A 374 -23.03 16.03 -18.68
N HIS A 375 -22.61 14.93 -18.07
CA HIS A 375 -23.16 13.59 -18.29
C HIS A 375 -23.08 12.81 -16.98
N GLU A 376 -24.05 11.96 -16.71
CA GLU A 376 -24.08 11.12 -15.51
C GLU A 376 -24.45 9.69 -15.90
N ALA A 377 -23.69 8.72 -15.36
CA ALA A 377 -23.98 7.30 -15.48
C ALA A 377 -23.90 6.63 -14.11
N ILE A 378 -24.99 5.93 -13.71
CA ILE A 378 -25.09 5.26 -12.42
C ILE A 378 -25.64 3.86 -12.63
N TYR A 379 -24.90 2.88 -12.14
CA TYR A 379 -25.19 1.46 -12.21
C TYR A 379 -25.43 0.93 -10.80
N VAL A 380 -26.55 0.26 -10.58
CA VAL A 380 -26.94 -0.34 -9.29
C VAL A 380 -27.28 -1.80 -9.53
N ALA A 381 -26.64 -2.71 -8.81
CA ALA A 381 -26.88 -4.14 -8.90
C ALA A 381 -28.26 -4.53 -8.36
N ALA A 382 -28.94 -5.41 -9.06
CA ALA A 382 -30.25 -5.93 -8.66
C ALA A 382 -30.15 -6.96 -7.51
N ASP A 383 -29.04 -7.66 -7.45
CA ASP A 383 -28.66 -8.64 -6.40
C ASP A 383 -27.14 -8.77 -6.33
N GLU A 384 -26.64 -9.64 -5.45
CA GLU A 384 -25.20 -9.88 -5.28
C GLU A 384 -24.55 -10.39 -6.58
N GLY A 385 -25.19 -11.29 -7.30
CA GLY A 385 -24.69 -11.85 -8.57
C GLY A 385 -24.58 -10.82 -9.68
N ASP A 386 -25.35 -9.74 -9.60
CA ASP A 386 -25.39 -8.67 -10.59
C ASP A 386 -24.25 -7.65 -10.43
N CYS A 387 -23.48 -7.70 -9.34
CA CYS A 387 -22.33 -6.79 -9.11
C CYS A 387 -21.30 -6.84 -10.23
N ALA A 388 -21.07 -8.01 -10.82
CA ALA A 388 -20.12 -8.17 -11.93
C ALA A 388 -20.60 -7.43 -13.20
N ARG A 389 -21.90 -7.50 -13.54
CA ARG A 389 -22.48 -6.82 -14.69
C ARG A 389 -22.41 -5.30 -14.55
N VAL A 390 -22.80 -4.74 -13.41
CA VAL A 390 -22.76 -3.28 -13.20
C VAL A 390 -21.33 -2.75 -13.21
N ARG A 391 -20.37 -3.54 -12.72
CA ARG A 391 -18.94 -3.23 -12.84
C ARG A 391 -18.48 -3.18 -14.30
N GLN A 392 -18.87 -4.16 -15.12
CA GLN A 392 -18.55 -4.17 -16.55
C GLN A 392 -19.09 -2.95 -17.26
N GLU A 393 -20.36 -2.59 -17.01
CA GLU A 393 -21.01 -1.41 -17.61
C GLU A 393 -20.30 -0.13 -17.20
N PHE A 394 -19.96 0.02 -15.93
CA PHE A 394 -19.23 1.17 -15.41
C PHE A 394 -17.83 1.31 -16.05
N ILE A 395 -17.05 0.21 -16.13
CA ILE A 395 -15.70 0.23 -16.72
C ILE A 395 -15.78 0.67 -18.18
N ARG A 396 -16.68 0.08 -18.98
CA ARG A 396 -16.85 0.45 -20.39
C ARG A 396 -17.29 1.90 -20.57
N ALA A 397 -18.23 2.35 -19.78
CA ALA A 397 -18.74 3.72 -19.87
C ALA A 397 -17.67 4.75 -19.50
N LEU A 398 -16.92 4.51 -18.43
CA LEU A 398 -15.82 5.40 -18.02
C LEU A 398 -14.66 5.37 -19.05
N ALA A 399 -14.32 4.20 -19.57
CA ALA A 399 -13.33 4.09 -20.63
C ALA A 399 -13.75 4.83 -21.91
N ALA A 400 -15.03 4.78 -22.28
CA ALA A 400 -15.57 5.51 -23.41
C ALA A 400 -15.50 7.03 -23.21
N GLU A 401 -15.81 7.53 -21.99
CA GLU A 401 -15.65 8.95 -21.66
C GLU A 401 -14.19 9.40 -21.84
N LEU A 402 -13.23 8.62 -21.33
CA LEU A 402 -11.81 8.95 -21.46
C LEU A 402 -11.31 8.83 -22.89
N ALA A 403 -11.78 7.82 -23.64
CA ALA A 403 -11.42 7.65 -25.05
C ALA A 403 -11.86 8.86 -25.90
N ALA A 404 -13.03 9.41 -25.66
CA ALA A 404 -13.53 10.59 -26.39
C ALA A 404 -12.60 11.82 -26.23
N VAL A 405 -12.02 12.03 -25.03
CA VAL A 405 -11.04 13.11 -24.85
C VAL A 405 -9.73 12.80 -25.56
N HIS A 406 -9.28 11.55 -25.51
CA HIS A 406 -8.09 11.13 -26.24
C HIS A 406 -8.24 11.35 -27.76
N ASP A 407 -9.36 10.91 -28.33
CA ASP A 407 -9.67 11.07 -29.75
C ASP A 407 -9.81 12.55 -30.14
N TYR A 408 -10.42 13.35 -29.29
CA TYR A 408 -10.47 14.81 -29.48
C TYR A 408 -9.07 15.42 -29.53
N ASN A 409 -8.15 14.97 -28.68
CA ASN A 409 -6.79 15.50 -28.60
C ASN A 409 -5.88 15.03 -29.75
N GLN A 410 -6.22 13.93 -30.42
CA GLN A 410 -5.41 13.41 -31.53
C GLN A 410 -5.32 14.40 -32.69
N GLY A 411 -4.11 14.64 -33.17
CA GLY A 411 -3.86 15.55 -34.31
C GLY A 411 -4.06 17.03 -34.04
N ARG A 412 -4.43 17.43 -32.81
CA ARG A 412 -4.56 18.84 -32.41
C ARG A 412 -3.24 19.38 -31.89
N GLU A 413 -3.02 20.67 -32.14
CA GLU A 413 -1.90 21.41 -31.53
C GLU A 413 -2.03 21.37 -29.99
N TRP A 414 -0.90 21.40 -29.29
CA TRP A 414 -0.83 21.25 -27.83
C TRP A 414 -1.76 22.22 -27.08
N ALA A 415 -1.88 23.45 -27.55
CA ALA A 415 -2.74 24.49 -26.94
C ALA A 415 -4.25 24.21 -27.07
N ASP A 416 -4.64 23.43 -28.07
CA ASP A 416 -6.05 23.09 -28.32
C ASP A 416 -6.49 21.76 -27.67
N GLN A 417 -5.53 20.98 -27.19
CA GLN A 417 -5.79 19.73 -26.49
C GLN A 417 -6.42 19.97 -25.13
N LYS A 418 -7.15 18.99 -24.62
CA LYS A 418 -7.93 19.06 -23.39
C LYS A 418 -7.34 18.16 -22.31
N SER A 419 -7.44 18.65 -21.09
CA SER A 419 -7.05 17.97 -19.87
C SER A 419 -8.23 17.23 -19.23
N VAL A 420 -7.93 16.15 -18.48
CA VAL A 420 -8.92 15.41 -17.69
C VAL A 420 -8.44 15.33 -16.26
N GLN A 421 -9.35 15.53 -15.31
CA GLN A 421 -9.09 15.23 -13.92
C GLN A 421 -10.23 14.42 -13.32
N THR A 422 -9.91 13.33 -12.63
CA THR A 422 -10.87 12.48 -11.95
C THR A 422 -10.78 12.68 -10.44
N TYR A 423 -11.93 12.63 -9.77
CA TYR A 423 -12.10 12.91 -8.35
C TYR A 423 -12.90 11.82 -7.67
N VAL A 424 -12.53 11.48 -6.45
CA VAL A 424 -13.35 10.74 -5.48
C VAL A 424 -13.48 11.56 -4.22
N TYR A 425 -14.54 11.33 -3.45
CA TYR A 425 -14.71 12.09 -2.22
C TYR A 425 -13.68 11.69 -1.16
N ASP A 426 -13.55 10.39 -0.88
CA ASP A 426 -12.61 9.88 0.12
C ASP A 426 -11.77 8.70 -0.38
N ALA A 427 -10.82 8.26 0.45
CA ALA A 427 -9.91 7.18 0.13
C ALA A 427 -10.63 5.83 -0.05
N THR A 428 -11.72 5.59 0.68
CA THR A 428 -12.48 4.33 0.58
C THR A 428 -13.08 4.17 -0.82
N GLU A 429 -13.69 5.24 -1.38
CA GLU A 429 -14.18 5.19 -2.77
C GLU A 429 -13.02 5.02 -3.77
N GLY A 430 -11.84 5.59 -3.49
CA GLY A 430 -10.63 5.37 -4.30
C GLY A 430 -10.17 3.90 -4.29
N GLU A 431 -10.20 3.25 -3.14
CA GLU A 431 -9.87 1.82 -3.00
C GLU A 431 -10.89 0.93 -3.72
N LEU A 432 -12.18 1.22 -3.60
CA LEU A 432 -13.24 0.51 -4.32
C LEU A 432 -13.11 0.66 -5.83
N PHE A 433 -12.73 1.85 -6.30
CA PHE A 433 -12.45 2.10 -7.71
C PHE A 433 -11.25 1.27 -8.20
N ALA A 434 -10.13 1.31 -7.48
CA ALA A 434 -8.96 0.52 -7.81
C ALA A 434 -9.25 -1.00 -7.80
N ARG A 435 -10.06 -1.47 -6.83
CA ARG A 435 -10.53 -2.85 -6.75
C ARG A 435 -11.39 -3.20 -7.97
N SER A 436 -12.35 -2.36 -8.34
CA SER A 436 -13.23 -2.58 -9.49
C SER A 436 -12.44 -2.71 -10.80
N ILE A 437 -11.41 -1.88 -10.99
CA ILE A 437 -10.51 -1.99 -12.14
C ILE A 437 -9.76 -3.33 -12.12
N ARG A 438 -9.16 -3.72 -10.96
CA ARG A 438 -8.43 -4.99 -10.85
C ARG A 438 -9.31 -6.20 -11.15
N GLU A 439 -10.53 -6.23 -10.63
CA GLU A 439 -11.49 -7.31 -10.91
C GLU A 439 -11.87 -7.33 -12.40
N GLY A 440 -12.00 -6.15 -13.03
CA GLY A 440 -12.28 -6.02 -14.46
C GLY A 440 -11.15 -6.54 -15.37
N LEU A 441 -9.90 -6.62 -14.89
CA LEU A 441 -8.77 -7.19 -15.64
C LEU A 441 -8.94 -8.69 -15.91
N PHE A 442 -9.61 -9.41 -15.00
CA PHE A 442 -9.85 -10.85 -15.11
C PHE A 442 -11.13 -11.19 -15.86
N ASP A 443 -11.89 -10.19 -16.27
CA ASP A 443 -13.12 -10.34 -17.03
C ASP A 443 -12.86 -10.10 -18.53
N PRO A 444 -12.98 -11.13 -19.39
CA PRO A 444 -12.71 -10.98 -20.81
C PRO A 444 -13.49 -9.86 -21.51
N ALA A 445 -14.67 -9.50 -20.96
CA ALA A 445 -15.54 -8.48 -21.52
C ALA A 445 -15.05 -7.05 -21.27
N THR A 446 -14.16 -6.85 -20.27
CA THR A 446 -13.67 -5.52 -19.87
C THR A 446 -12.15 -5.45 -19.72
N ALA A 447 -11.44 -6.55 -19.94
CA ALA A 447 -10.00 -6.65 -19.68
C ALA A 447 -9.18 -5.54 -20.34
N GLU A 448 -9.46 -5.19 -21.60
CA GLU A 448 -8.75 -4.13 -22.31
C GLU A 448 -9.03 -2.76 -21.72
N ASP A 449 -10.30 -2.43 -21.50
CA ASP A 449 -10.70 -1.14 -20.91
C ASP A 449 -10.18 -1.01 -19.47
N ALA A 450 -10.30 -2.08 -18.68
CA ALA A 450 -9.77 -2.13 -17.32
C ALA A 450 -8.24 -1.95 -17.29
N LEU A 451 -7.53 -2.53 -18.25
CA LEU A 451 -6.08 -2.39 -18.37
C LEU A 451 -5.69 -0.94 -18.73
N ARG A 452 -6.40 -0.30 -19.63
CA ARG A 452 -6.20 1.12 -19.97
C ARG A 452 -6.48 2.02 -18.75
N LEU A 453 -7.57 1.77 -18.02
CA LEU A 453 -7.88 2.47 -16.77
C LEU A 453 -6.79 2.22 -15.72
N GLN A 454 -6.30 0.98 -15.59
CA GLN A 454 -5.22 0.65 -14.67
C GLN A 454 -3.97 1.47 -14.96
N PHE A 455 -3.56 1.61 -16.20
CA PHE A 455 -2.43 2.46 -16.58
C PHE A 455 -2.70 3.96 -16.42
N THR A 456 -3.95 4.40 -16.55
CA THR A 456 -4.35 5.79 -16.36
C THR A 456 -4.30 6.18 -14.89
N TYR A 457 -4.84 5.33 -14.02
CA TYR A 457 -5.05 5.62 -12.59
C TYR A 457 -3.98 5.03 -11.68
N GLN A 458 -2.90 4.50 -12.25
CA GLN A 458 -1.73 4.25 -11.44
C GLN A 458 -1.17 5.58 -10.98
N GLU A 459 -1.11 5.77 -9.68
CA GLU A 459 -0.41 6.89 -9.07
C GLU A 459 1.07 6.79 -9.46
N THR A 460 1.50 7.63 -10.39
CA THR A 460 2.89 7.72 -10.78
C THR A 460 3.39 9.11 -10.44
N ASP A 461 4.25 9.18 -9.43
CA ASP A 461 5.17 10.30 -9.18
C ASP A 461 6.21 10.44 -10.29
N ILE A 462 6.09 9.69 -11.35
CA ILE A 462 7.11 9.61 -12.35
C ILE A 462 6.88 10.71 -13.36
N ALA A 463 7.85 11.52 -13.47
CA ALA A 463 8.13 12.19 -14.70
C ALA A 463 8.25 11.12 -15.78
N ARG A 464 7.19 10.89 -16.52
CA ARG A 464 7.29 10.15 -17.77
C ARG A 464 8.40 10.79 -18.56
N GLY A 465 9.38 9.97 -18.94
CA GLY A 465 10.69 10.39 -19.36
C GLY A 465 10.75 11.51 -20.38
N SER A 466 11.94 11.94 -20.71
CA SER A 466 12.36 13.06 -21.51
C SER A 466 11.65 13.34 -22.85
N SER A 467 10.69 12.53 -23.23
CA SER A 467 9.81 12.73 -24.40
C SER A 467 8.63 13.66 -24.13
N HIS A 468 8.32 14.01 -22.85
CA HIS A 468 7.36 15.04 -22.56
C HIS A 468 8.07 16.40 -22.33
N PRO A 469 7.67 17.46 -23.06
CA PRO A 469 8.36 18.75 -23.01
C PRO A 469 8.37 19.45 -21.65
N ALA A 470 7.69 18.95 -20.66
CA ALA A 470 7.56 19.58 -19.36
C ALA A 470 7.43 18.58 -18.24
N GLY A 471 8.17 17.54 -18.16
CA GLY A 471 8.30 16.72 -16.94
C GLY A 471 7.10 16.71 -16.01
N SER A 472 5.90 16.59 -16.55
CA SER A 472 4.65 16.74 -15.85
C SER A 472 4.32 15.51 -15.05
N VAL A 473 3.86 15.69 -13.84
CA VAL A 473 3.41 14.60 -12.96
C VAL A 473 1.91 14.57 -12.97
N ALA A 474 1.35 13.46 -13.38
CA ALA A 474 -0.08 13.27 -13.38
C ALA A 474 -0.56 12.77 -12.01
N PHE A 475 -1.54 13.44 -11.42
CA PHE A 475 -2.38 12.92 -10.35
C PHE A 475 -3.73 12.54 -10.96
N PRO A 476 -3.86 11.37 -11.55
CA PRO A 476 -5.05 11.03 -12.31
C PRO A 476 -6.29 10.92 -11.44
N LEU A 477 -6.15 10.54 -10.18
CA LEU A 477 -7.22 10.47 -9.20
C LEU A 477 -6.93 11.38 -8.01
N VAL A 478 -7.81 12.32 -7.73
CA VAL A 478 -7.71 13.23 -6.57
C VAL A 478 -8.73 12.83 -5.52
N VAL A 479 -8.28 12.63 -4.30
CA VAL A 479 -9.11 12.37 -3.12
C VAL A 479 -9.44 13.70 -2.46
N ILE A 480 -10.69 14.15 -2.57
CA ILE A 480 -11.14 15.49 -2.13
C ILE A 480 -10.88 15.71 -0.63
N THR A 481 -11.22 14.72 0.23
CA THR A 481 -10.98 14.82 1.67
C THR A 481 -9.50 14.91 2.03
N GLY A 482 -8.61 14.32 1.22
CA GLY A 482 -7.17 14.45 1.34
C GLY A 482 -6.71 15.90 1.14
N GLU A 483 -7.22 16.55 0.11
CA GLU A 483 -6.91 17.94 -0.20
C GLU A 483 -7.54 18.91 0.79
N ILE A 484 -8.75 18.62 1.29
CA ILE A 484 -9.35 19.38 2.40
C ILE A 484 -8.41 19.34 3.61
N ARG A 485 -8.02 18.15 4.05
CA ARG A 485 -7.12 17.98 5.20
C ARG A 485 -5.79 18.71 5.03
N ARG A 486 -5.27 18.78 3.82
CA ARG A 486 -4.02 19.46 3.49
C ARG A 486 -4.12 20.98 3.59
N MET A 487 -5.23 21.54 3.12
CA MET A 487 -5.37 22.96 2.85
C MET A 487 -6.21 23.69 3.90
N LEU A 488 -7.09 22.97 4.60
CA LEU A 488 -8.08 23.53 5.51
C LEU A 488 -8.18 22.74 6.81
N ALA A 489 -8.40 23.43 7.91
CA ALA A 489 -8.96 22.86 9.12
C ALA A 489 -10.43 23.26 9.20
N LEU A 490 -11.31 22.29 9.24
CA LEU A 490 -12.76 22.51 9.28
C LEU A 490 -13.32 22.34 10.71
N PRO A 491 -14.39 23.07 11.08
CA PRO A 491 -15.13 22.84 12.30
C PRO A 491 -16.04 21.60 12.19
N ALA A 492 -15.50 20.48 11.70
CA ALA A 492 -16.19 19.20 11.55
C ALA A 492 -15.66 18.24 12.60
N PRO A 493 -16.44 17.86 13.63
CA PRO A 493 -15.99 16.93 14.65
C PRO A 493 -15.96 15.49 14.13
N PHE A 494 -15.07 14.66 14.68
CA PHE A 494 -14.90 13.21 14.47
C PHE A 494 -14.44 12.80 13.07
N ALA A 495 -15.15 13.18 12.00
CA ALA A 495 -14.84 12.78 10.63
C ALA A 495 -15.23 13.86 9.61
N LEU A 496 -14.56 13.85 8.44
CA LEU A 496 -14.94 14.71 7.31
C LEU A 496 -16.05 14.04 6.49
N ARG A 497 -17.25 13.95 7.08
CA ARG A 497 -18.39 13.39 6.35
C ARG A 497 -18.92 14.39 5.33
N MET A 498 -19.38 13.87 4.22
CA MET A 498 -19.85 14.73 3.11
C MET A 498 -20.97 15.71 3.51
N PRO A 499 -22.00 15.34 4.32
CA PRO A 499 -23.03 16.29 4.74
C PRO A 499 -22.49 17.48 5.52
N GLU A 500 -21.61 17.23 6.49
CA GLU A 500 -21.02 18.29 7.32
C GLU A 500 -20.08 19.18 6.49
N VAL A 501 -19.23 18.55 5.66
CA VAL A 501 -18.31 19.30 4.80
C VAL A 501 -19.06 20.15 3.78
N LEU A 502 -20.14 19.62 3.19
CA LEU A 502 -20.99 20.39 2.27
C LEU A 502 -21.62 21.59 2.96
N ALA A 503 -22.04 21.46 4.21
CA ALA A 503 -22.59 22.57 5.00
C ALA A 503 -21.55 23.64 5.32
N ILE A 504 -20.29 23.24 5.55
CA ILE A 504 -19.19 24.14 5.96
C ILE A 504 -18.56 24.85 4.76
N ILE A 505 -18.36 24.15 3.65
CA ILE A 505 -17.72 24.67 2.43
C ILE A 505 -18.62 24.49 1.18
N PRO A 506 -19.83 25.06 1.17
CA PRO A 506 -20.68 24.98 -0.02
C PRO A 506 -20.04 25.77 -1.17
N SER A 507 -20.33 25.37 -2.39
CA SER A 507 -20.03 26.18 -3.57
C SER A 507 -20.93 27.41 -3.63
N SER A 508 -20.40 28.55 -4.05
CA SER A 508 -21.20 29.74 -4.34
C SER A 508 -22.14 29.57 -5.54
N ARG A 509 -21.87 28.52 -6.37
CA ARG A 509 -22.61 28.28 -7.64
C ARG A 509 -23.80 27.33 -7.50
N PHE A 510 -23.79 26.45 -6.49
CA PHE A 510 -24.77 25.37 -6.34
C PHE A 510 -25.28 25.29 -4.91
N ALA A 511 -26.58 25.56 -4.74
CA ALA A 511 -27.27 25.16 -3.52
C ALA A 511 -27.69 23.69 -3.66
N TYR A 512 -27.13 22.82 -2.81
CA TYR A 512 -27.44 21.40 -2.83
C TYR A 512 -27.65 20.86 -1.43
N THR A 513 -28.64 19.98 -1.26
CA THR A 513 -28.95 19.34 0.01
C THR A 513 -28.89 17.83 -0.15
N LEU A 514 -28.04 17.18 0.63
CA LEU A 514 -28.00 15.73 0.74
C LEU A 514 -29.25 15.21 1.48
N SER A 515 -29.62 13.97 1.24
CA SER A 515 -30.69 13.33 1.98
C SER A 515 -30.36 13.31 3.47
N ALA A 516 -31.30 13.78 4.30
CA ALA A 516 -31.21 13.68 5.75
C ALA A 516 -31.57 12.28 6.28
N SER A 517 -31.93 11.34 5.38
CA SER A 517 -32.36 10.00 5.77
C SER A 517 -31.22 9.22 6.40
N SER A 518 -31.44 8.70 7.61
CA SER A 518 -30.51 7.79 8.30
C SER A 518 -30.28 6.48 7.55
N LEU A 519 -31.09 6.19 6.54
CA LEU A 519 -30.95 5.02 5.68
C LEU A 519 -29.63 5.02 4.87
N PHE A 520 -29.10 6.21 4.53
CA PHE A 520 -27.96 6.34 3.63
C PHE A 520 -26.66 6.74 4.32
N TRP A 521 -26.71 7.25 5.54
CA TRP A 521 -25.56 7.85 6.17
C TRP A 521 -25.15 7.13 7.44
N ASN A 522 -23.93 6.64 7.41
CA ASN A 522 -23.21 6.23 8.59
C ASN A 522 -22.78 7.46 9.43
N GLU A 523 -22.47 7.25 10.72
CA GLU A 523 -22.13 8.37 11.60
C GLU A 523 -20.65 8.70 11.61
N GLN A 524 -19.79 7.78 11.20
CA GLN A 524 -18.33 7.91 11.20
C GLN A 524 -17.68 7.80 9.83
N SER A 525 -18.40 7.33 8.83
CA SER A 525 -17.88 7.10 7.47
C SER A 525 -18.79 7.72 6.40
N ASN A 526 -18.26 7.81 5.18
CA ASN A 526 -19.00 8.25 4.02
C ASN A 526 -19.61 7.08 3.22
N ALA A 527 -19.37 5.83 3.61
CA ALA A 527 -20.04 4.69 3.01
C ALA A 527 -21.54 4.77 3.25
N MET A 528 -22.33 4.31 2.28
CA MET A 528 -23.78 4.15 2.48
C MET A 528 -24.04 3.02 3.47
N LYS A 529 -25.07 3.17 4.30
CA LYS A 529 -25.53 2.08 5.16
C LYS A 529 -25.96 0.89 4.32
N GLY A 530 -25.67 -0.31 4.80
CA GLY A 530 -26.08 -1.57 4.16
C GLY A 530 -27.61 -1.76 4.08
N ASP A 531 -28.37 -1.09 4.95
CA ASP A 531 -29.83 -1.20 4.96
C ASP A 531 -30.47 -0.91 3.60
N ALA A 532 -29.95 0.07 2.88
CA ALA A 532 -30.48 0.43 1.56
C ALA A 532 -30.32 -0.70 0.53
N VAL A 533 -29.13 -1.30 0.44
CA VAL A 533 -28.84 -2.39 -0.50
C VAL A 533 -29.56 -3.68 -0.11
N ILE A 534 -29.61 -4.01 1.18
CA ILE A 534 -30.30 -5.20 1.67
C ILE A 534 -31.80 -5.10 1.40
N MET A 535 -32.39 -3.91 1.60
CA MET A 535 -33.81 -3.68 1.25
C MET A 535 -34.04 -3.80 -0.26
N ALA A 536 -33.13 -3.32 -1.10
CA ALA A 536 -33.22 -3.47 -2.55
C ALA A 536 -33.17 -4.94 -2.97
N TRP A 537 -32.23 -5.70 -2.44
CA TRP A 537 -32.02 -7.11 -2.77
C TRP A 537 -33.06 -8.05 -2.15
N SER A 538 -33.77 -7.63 -1.09
CA SER A 538 -34.88 -8.37 -0.49
C SER A 538 -36.24 -8.14 -1.19
N GLY A 539 -36.23 -7.51 -2.38
CA GLY A 539 -37.42 -7.38 -3.23
C GLY A 539 -38.17 -6.05 -3.12
N ARG A 540 -37.62 -5.05 -2.40
CA ARG A 540 -38.14 -3.67 -2.43
C ARG A 540 -37.71 -2.96 -3.71
N ALA A 541 -38.50 -3.09 -4.77
CA ALA A 541 -38.18 -2.51 -6.10
C ALA A 541 -37.83 -1.02 -6.07
N GLU A 542 -38.44 -0.25 -5.16
CA GLU A 542 -38.19 1.19 -5.01
C GLU A 542 -36.79 1.52 -4.45
N ALA A 543 -36.20 0.59 -3.66
CA ALA A 543 -34.95 0.86 -2.96
C ALA A 543 -33.77 1.03 -3.92
N ALA A 544 -33.72 0.32 -5.04
CA ALA A 544 -32.74 0.54 -6.10
C ALA A 544 -32.82 1.94 -6.70
N GLY A 545 -34.04 2.47 -6.85
CA GLY A 545 -34.26 3.86 -7.25
C GLY A 545 -33.74 4.87 -6.23
N TRP A 546 -33.95 4.61 -4.94
CA TRP A 546 -33.41 5.45 -3.85
C TRP A 546 -31.89 5.45 -3.82
N ILE A 547 -31.26 4.28 -3.99
CA ILE A 547 -29.80 4.16 -4.08
C ILE A 547 -29.27 4.99 -5.25
N ARG A 548 -29.86 4.84 -6.45
CA ARG A 548 -29.45 5.60 -7.64
C ARG A 548 -29.57 7.10 -7.42
N GLN A 549 -30.67 7.56 -6.82
CA GLN A 549 -30.87 8.96 -6.50
C GLN A 549 -29.84 9.48 -5.50
N GLU A 550 -29.48 8.68 -4.49
CA GLU A 550 -28.50 9.07 -3.49
C GLU A 550 -27.09 9.11 -4.05
N VAL A 551 -26.70 8.17 -4.93
CA VAL A 551 -25.42 8.21 -5.66
C VAL A 551 -25.35 9.46 -6.53
N SER A 552 -26.43 9.81 -7.27
CA SER A 552 -26.48 11.07 -8.03
C SER A 552 -26.27 12.30 -7.14
N ARG A 553 -26.93 12.33 -5.98
CA ARG A 553 -26.76 13.41 -5.00
C ARG A 553 -25.32 13.51 -4.48
N ARG A 554 -24.67 12.37 -4.19
CA ARG A 554 -23.27 12.32 -3.74
C ARG A 554 -22.32 12.85 -4.81
N LEU A 555 -22.52 12.49 -6.07
CA LEU A 555 -21.74 13.01 -7.20
C LEU A 555 -21.85 14.53 -7.32
N LEU A 556 -23.06 15.07 -7.19
CA LEU A 556 -23.29 16.50 -7.18
C LEU A 556 -22.68 17.20 -5.96
N ALA A 557 -22.85 16.61 -4.78
CA ALA A 557 -22.30 17.15 -3.53
C ALA A 557 -20.77 17.19 -3.55
N ALA A 558 -20.10 16.12 -4.02
CA ALA A 558 -18.66 16.08 -4.18
C ALA A 558 -18.17 17.16 -5.15
N GLY A 559 -18.88 17.39 -6.25
CA GLY A 559 -18.60 18.49 -7.18
C GLY A 559 -18.75 19.87 -6.54
N SER A 560 -19.81 20.06 -5.74
CA SER A 560 -20.03 21.32 -5.01
C SER A 560 -18.92 21.57 -3.97
N ILE A 561 -18.54 20.55 -3.21
CA ILE A 561 -17.44 20.63 -2.24
C ILE A 561 -16.13 20.95 -2.95
N LEU A 562 -15.84 20.32 -4.09
CA LEU A 562 -14.64 20.58 -4.88
C LEU A 562 -14.57 22.06 -5.34
N ASP A 563 -15.66 22.59 -5.85
CA ASP A 563 -15.73 24.00 -6.26
C ASP A 563 -15.58 24.92 -5.04
N GLY A 564 -16.27 24.63 -3.92
CA GLY A 564 -16.16 25.38 -2.68
C GLY A 564 -14.75 25.33 -2.07
N LEU A 565 -14.05 24.20 -2.19
CA LEU A 565 -12.64 24.07 -1.81
C LEU A 565 -11.75 24.97 -2.67
N ARG A 566 -11.89 24.89 -4.00
CA ARG A 566 -11.10 25.72 -4.93
C ARG A 566 -11.26 27.22 -4.70
N GLU A 567 -12.48 27.68 -4.44
CA GLU A 567 -12.76 29.07 -4.13
C GLU A 567 -11.95 29.57 -2.93
N ARG A 568 -11.81 28.72 -1.90
CA ARG A 568 -11.09 29.06 -0.66
C ARG A 568 -9.57 28.94 -0.76
N VAL A 569 -9.08 28.00 -1.55
CA VAL A 569 -7.65 27.67 -1.58
C VAL A 569 -6.93 28.14 -2.85
N LYS A 570 -7.58 28.94 -3.69
CA LYS A 570 -7.08 29.37 -5.02
C LYS A 570 -5.60 29.75 -5.06
N ALA A 571 -5.12 30.47 -4.07
CA ALA A 571 -3.71 30.90 -4.01
C ALA A 571 -2.73 29.76 -3.64
N GLY A 572 -3.23 28.58 -3.22
CA GLY A 572 -2.43 27.41 -2.93
C GLY A 572 -2.43 26.36 -4.03
N LEU A 573 -3.13 26.59 -5.13
CA LEU A 573 -3.13 25.69 -6.28
C LEU A 573 -1.98 26.06 -7.21
N VAL A 574 -1.07 25.14 -7.40
CA VAL A 574 0.19 25.40 -8.16
C VAL A 574 0.33 24.49 -9.37
N ARG A 575 -0.51 23.45 -9.50
CA ARG A 575 -0.45 22.51 -10.63
C ARG A 575 -1.31 22.99 -11.79
N TRP A 576 -0.69 23.10 -12.95
CA TRP A 576 -1.39 23.28 -14.22
C TRP A 576 -1.80 21.91 -14.76
N PRO A 577 -2.99 21.79 -15.37
CA PRO A 577 -3.45 20.53 -15.94
C PRO A 577 -2.60 20.12 -17.13
N GLU A 578 -2.56 18.82 -17.39
CA GLU A 578 -1.87 18.24 -18.53
C GLU A 578 -2.87 17.80 -19.59
N ASN A 579 -2.42 17.82 -20.84
CA ASN A 579 -3.20 17.30 -21.94
C ASN A 579 -3.36 15.79 -21.79
N PHE A 580 -4.60 15.34 -21.86
CA PHE A 580 -4.95 13.96 -21.57
C PHE A 580 -4.61 13.02 -22.73
N ARG A 581 -4.05 11.86 -22.37
CA ARG A 581 -3.89 10.72 -23.25
C ARG A 581 -4.39 9.47 -22.57
N PHE A 582 -5.22 8.70 -23.25
CA PHE A 582 -5.68 7.41 -22.75
C PHE A 582 -4.71 6.32 -23.19
N PRO A 583 -3.88 5.78 -22.29
CA PRO A 583 -2.74 4.95 -22.68
C PRO A 583 -3.14 3.63 -23.32
N ARG A 584 -2.32 3.20 -24.27
CA ARG A 584 -2.27 1.84 -24.82
C ARG A 584 -0.80 1.42 -24.90
N PRO A 585 -0.17 1.10 -23.77
CA PRO A 585 1.27 0.81 -23.75
C PRO A 585 1.67 -0.46 -24.51
N TRP A 586 0.71 -1.26 -24.95
CA TRP A 586 0.91 -2.46 -25.77
C TRP A 586 0.58 -2.25 -27.25
N ASP A 587 0.36 -1.02 -27.70
CA ASP A 587 -0.06 -0.72 -29.07
C ASP A 587 1.13 -0.73 -30.03
N ALA A 588 1.56 -1.94 -30.39
CA ALA A 588 2.52 -2.20 -31.45
C ALA A 588 1.93 -3.18 -32.46
N ALA A 589 2.27 -2.99 -33.73
CA ALA A 589 1.78 -3.85 -34.81
C ALA A 589 2.31 -5.30 -34.71
N THR A 590 3.49 -5.45 -34.11
CA THR A 590 4.13 -6.76 -33.89
C THR A 590 3.75 -7.31 -32.51
N PRO A 591 3.05 -8.47 -32.41
CA PRO A 591 2.59 -9.01 -31.12
C PRO A 591 3.70 -9.25 -30.10
N GLU A 592 4.89 -9.68 -30.52
CA GLU A 592 6.03 -9.90 -29.64
C GLU A 592 6.54 -8.59 -29.03
N LEU A 593 6.57 -7.52 -29.81
CA LEU A 593 6.97 -6.19 -29.35
C LEU A 593 5.90 -5.56 -28.46
N SER A 594 4.62 -5.78 -28.77
CA SER A 594 3.49 -5.37 -27.92
C SER A 594 3.61 -5.94 -26.50
N ARG A 595 3.94 -7.23 -26.36
CA ARG A 595 4.17 -7.86 -25.05
C ARG A 595 5.36 -7.26 -24.32
N LEU A 596 6.45 -6.99 -25.02
CA LEU A 596 7.64 -6.37 -24.41
C LEU A 596 7.38 -4.93 -23.99
N LEU A 597 6.65 -4.15 -24.79
CA LEU A 597 6.21 -2.81 -24.42
C LEU A 597 5.36 -2.84 -23.15
N PHE A 598 4.36 -3.72 -23.12
CA PHE A 598 3.52 -3.90 -21.94
C PHE A 598 4.34 -4.21 -20.68
N VAL A 599 5.21 -5.21 -20.74
CA VAL A 599 6.03 -5.61 -19.58
C VAL A 599 6.94 -4.46 -19.15
N THR A 600 7.57 -3.76 -20.07
CA THR A 600 8.48 -2.63 -19.78
C THR A 600 7.74 -1.49 -19.05
N GLU A 601 6.59 -1.08 -19.56
CA GLU A 601 5.77 -0.03 -18.94
C GLU A 601 5.21 -0.48 -17.58
N TYR A 602 4.77 -1.71 -17.48
CA TYR A 602 4.21 -2.26 -16.25
C TYR A 602 5.25 -2.37 -15.14
N GLU A 603 6.46 -2.88 -15.43
CA GLU A 603 7.55 -2.95 -14.45
C GLU A 603 8.01 -1.56 -14.00
N SER A 604 8.12 -0.60 -14.92
CA SER A 604 8.45 0.79 -14.59
C SER A 604 7.41 1.39 -13.65
N THR A 605 6.15 1.15 -13.92
CA THR A 605 5.04 1.63 -13.10
C THR A 605 5.04 1.00 -11.71
N LEU A 606 5.28 -0.32 -11.61
CA LEU A 606 5.38 -1.00 -10.31
C LEU A 606 6.56 -0.48 -9.47
N ALA A 607 7.69 -0.23 -10.11
CA ALA A 607 8.86 0.31 -9.43
C ALA A 607 8.59 1.70 -8.87
N ALA A 608 7.88 2.54 -9.61
CA ALA A 608 7.44 3.84 -9.14
C ALA A 608 6.48 3.75 -7.96
N ARG A 609 5.48 2.90 -8.06
CA ARG A 609 4.52 2.67 -6.99
C ARG A 609 5.20 2.22 -5.70
N ARG A 610 6.15 1.30 -5.78
CA ARG A 610 6.96 0.89 -4.62
C ARG A 610 7.68 2.06 -3.96
N MET A 611 8.27 2.95 -4.75
CA MET A 611 8.92 4.16 -4.23
C MET A 611 7.92 5.07 -3.53
N GLN A 612 6.74 5.26 -4.11
CA GLN A 612 5.68 6.06 -3.51
C GLN A 612 5.17 5.46 -2.19
N GLU A 613 4.99 4.15 -2.13
CA GLU A 613 4.63 3.44 -0.90
C GLU A 613 5.68 3.64 0.20
N LEU A 614 6.96 3.54 -0.13
CA LEU A 614 8.04 3.83 0.80
C LEU A 614 7.99 5.29 1.30
N ARG A 615 7.75 6.22 0.42
CA ARG A 615 7.67 7.65 0.72
C ARG A 615 6.43 8.04 1.53
N SER A 616 5.33 7.31 1.40
CA SER A 616 4.09 7.54 2.13
C SER A 616 4.11 7.05 3.58
N ARG A 617 5.15 6.28 3.97
CA ARG A 617 5.30 5.81 5.36
C ARG A 617 5.43 6.97 6.34
N PRO A 618 4.97 6.82 7.59
CA PRO A 618 5.13 7.84 8.64
C PRO A 618 6.59 8.29 8.79
N TRP A 619 6.80 9.56 9.08
CA TRP A 619 8.13 10.19 9.20
C TRP A 619 9.12 9.38 10.03
N LEU A 620 8.74 9.00 11.27
CA LEU A 620 9.61 8.23 12.16
C LEU A 620 9.98 6.85 11.60
N VAL A 621 9.06 6.21 10.88
CA VAL A 621 9.33 4.92 10.22
C VAL A 621 10.33 5.13 9.11
N ARG A 622 10.16 6.15 8.28
CA ARG A 622 11.08 6.48 7.18
C ARG A 622 12.50 6.76 7.70
N VAL A 623 12.61 7.50 8.80
CA VAL A 623 13.92 7.80 9.41
C VAL A 623 14.56 6.54 10.01
N ARG A 624 13.81 5.73 10.76
CA ARG A 624 14.32 4.46 11.34
C ARG A 624 14.75 3.44 10.29
N GLU A 625 14.05 3.38 9.19
CA GLU A 625 14.35 2.48 8.07
C GLU A 625 15.41 3.04 7.10
N GLY A 626 15.96 4.22 7.36
CA GLY A 626 16.96 4.86 6.51
C GLY A 626 16.42 5.36 5.15
N ILE A 627 15.09 5.40 4.98
CA ILE A 627 14.45 5.92 3.76
C ILE A 627 14.59 7.44 3.71
N SER A 628 14.39 8.11 4.84
CA SER A 628 14.61 9.55 4.98
C SER A 628 15.77 9.79 5.94
N ILE A 629 16.79 10.50 5.51
CA ILE A 629 18.03 10.69 6.28
C ILE A 629 18.17 12.17 6.68
N PRO A 630 17.94 12.51 7.96
CA PRO A 630 18.19 13.86 8.46
C PRO A 630 19.69 14.20 8.46
N LEU A 631 20.04 15.31 7.85
CA LEU A 631 21.41 15.75 7.63
C LEU A 631 21.67 17.16 8.16
N GLU A 632 22.90 17.45 8.47
CA GLU A 632 23.41 18.77 8.78
C GLU A 632 24.62 19.06 7.89
N LYS A 633 24.58 20.17 7.16
CA LYS A 633 25.66 20.60 6.27
C LYS A 633 26.91 20.91 7.06
N SER A 634 28.01 20.34 6.65
CA SER A 634 29.36 20.60 7.16
C SER A 634 30.26 21.17 6.06
N GLU A 635 31.55 21.16 6.25
CA GLU A 635 32.53 21.70 5.31
C GLU A 635 32.50 20.99 3.94
N GLY A 636 32.70 21.74 2.87
CA GLY A 636 32.75 21.22 1.51
C GLY A 636 31.44 20.51 1.07
N ASN A 637 31.57 19.29 0.62
CA ASN A 637 30.42 18.44 0.20
C ASN A 637 29.99 17.44 1.28
N PHE A 638 30.50 17.60 2.50
CA PHE A 638 30.21 16.72 3.61
C PHE A 638 28.94 17.11 4.35
N TRP A 639 28.13 16.10 4.69
CA TRP A 639 26.90 16.20 5.44
C TRP A 639 26.91 15.21 6.59
N LYS A 640 26.77 15.68 7.82
CA LYS A 640 26.68 14.86 9.01
C LYS A 640 25.29 14.25 9.15
N VAL A 641 25.21 12.94 9.43
CA VAL A 641 23.95 12.27 9.73
C VAL A 641 23.52 12.60 11.16
N ARG A 642 22.32 13.13 11.34
CA ARG A 642 21.81 13.61 12.63
C ARG A 642 21.18 12.54 13.50
N THR A 643 20.74 11.44 12.91
CA THR A 643 20.11 10.31 13.59
C THR A 643 20.93 9.05 13.34
N PRO A 644 20.98 8.10 14.29
CA PRO A 644 21.65 6.82 14.03
C PRO A 644 21.09 6.17 12.76
N LEU A 645 21.94 5.92 11.78
CA LEU A 645 21.61 5.28 10.51
C LEU A 645 22.38 3.96 10.43
N ASP A 646 21.66 2.86 10.44
CA ASP A 646 22.23 1.53 10.32
C ASP A 646 22.87 1.33 8.94
N LEU A 647 24.09 0.78 8.91
CA LEU A 647 24.84 0.59 7.67
C LEU A 647 24.14 -0.39 6.72
N ALA A 648 23.61 -1.49 7.24
CA ALA A 648 22.96 -2.50 6.40
C ALA A 648 21.68 -1.96 5.78
N LEU A 649 20.89 -1.19 6.52
CA LEU A 649 19.70 -0.51 6.01
C LEU A 649 20.08 0.53 4.95
N PHE A 650 21.13 1.30 5.17
CA PHE A 650 21.63 2.27 4.20
C PHE A 650 22.09 1.61 2.90
N GLU A 651 22.86 0.53 2.98
CA GLU A 651 23.32 -0.22 1.81
C GLU A 651 22.17 -0.83 1.01
N GLN A 652 21.09 -1.27 1.67
CA GLN A 652 19.90 -1.79 1.02
C GLN A 652 19.05 -0.69 0.36
N SER A 653 19.08 0.53 0.89
CA SER A 653 18.21 1.65 0.46
C SER A 653 18.82 2.53 -0.64
N GLN A 654 19.98 2.19 -1.18
CA GLN A 654 20.69 3.03 -2.16
C GLN A 654 19.87 3.28 -3.43
N ALA A 655 19.42 4.52 -3.59
CA ALA A 655 18.80 5.03 -4.81
C ALA A 655 19.84 5.73 -5.71
N PHE A 656 19.62 5.71 -7.03
CA PHE A 656 20.50 6.39 -7.98
C PHE A 656 20.49 7.93 -7.86
N GLY A 657 19.49 8.49 -7.19
CA GLY A 657 19.38 9.92 -6.95
C GLY A 657 18.51 10.20 -5.75
N HIS A 658 18.67 11.40 -5.20
CA HIS A 658 17.97 11.82 -4.01
C HIS A 658 17.42 13.25 -4.17
N LEU A 659 16.41 13.55 -3.36
CA LEU A 659 15.93 14.90 -3.11
C LEU A 659 16.48 15.35 -1.76
N LEU A 660 17.03 16.54 -1.71
CA LEU A 660 17.47 17.20 -0.48
C LEU A 660 16.50 18.34 -0.18
N VAL A 661 15.78 18.22 0.94
CA VAL A 661 14.72 19.14 1.36
C VAL A 661 15.13 19.82 2.66
N PRO A 662 15.04 21.15 2.80
CA PRO A 662 15.29 21.84 4.07
C PRO A 662 14.46 21.25 5.23
N ASP A 663 15.03 21.17 6.42
CA ASP A 663 14.45 20.47 7.59
C ASP A 663 13.05 21.01 7.98
N GLY A 664 12.81 22.30 7.84
CA GLY A 664 11.51 22.92 8.12
C GLY A 664 10.39 22.49 7.17
N ASP A 665 10.73 22.01 5.97
CA ASP A 665 9.79 21.53 4.96
C ASP A 665 9.65 20.00 4.98
N ALA A 666 10.43 19.31 5.78
CA ALA A 666 10.50 17.85 5.82
C ALA A 666 9.50 17.19 6.79
N GLY A 667 8.62 17.97 7.41
CA GLY A 667 7.57 17.50 8.27
C GLY A 667 6.53 16.61 7.54
N GLU A 668 5.38 16.43 8.13
CA GLU A 668 4.29 15.60 7.60
C GLU A 668 3.87 15.99 6.16
N GLU A 669 4.05 17.26 5.82
CA GLU A 669 3.73 17.81 4.51
C GLU A 669 4.77 17.54 3.43
N ALA A 670 5.97 17.14 3.79
CA ALA A 670 6.97 16.63 2.87
C ALA A 670 6.54 15.25 2.38
N GLN A 671 5.43 15.20 1.70
CA GLN A 671 5.07 14.07 0.87
C GLN A 671 6.06 14.08 -0.28
N LEU A 672 6.88 13.07 -0.33
CA LEU A 672 8.03 12.98 -1.22
C LEU A 672 7.68 13.05 -2.70
N GLY A 673 6.46 12.65 -3.08
CA GLY A 673 5.91 12.90 -4.39
C GLY A 673 5.71 14.39 -4.71
N PHE A 674 5.39 15.18 -3.71
CA PHE A 674 5.21 16.62 -3.86
C PHE A 674 6.53 17.40 -3.91
N ASP A 675 7.58 16.89 -3.30
CA ASP A 675 8.88 17.54 -3.33
C ASP A 675 9.49 17.52 -4.74
N ASP A 676 9.30 16.42 -5.47
CA ASP A 676 9.71 16.33 -6.87
C ASP A 676 8.91 17.29 -7.76
N LEU A 677 7.62 17.49 -7.48
CA LEU A 677 6.77 18.46 -8.16
C LEU A 677 7.10 19.90 -7.82
N ARG A 678 7.34 20.22 -6.55
CA ARG A 678 7.79 21.53 -6.12
C ARG A 678 9.05 21.97 -6.87
N TYR A 679 9.95 21.03 -7.12
CA TYR A 679 11.15 21.30 -7.89
C TYR A 679 10.87 21.67 -9.35
N ARG A 680 9.93 20.98 -9.99
CA ARG A 680 9.68 21.10 -11.43
C ARG A 680 8.70 22.18 -11.81
N ASP A 681 7.55 22.20 -11.13
CA ASP A 681 6.38 22.96 -11.52
C ASP A 681 6.16 24.22 -10.67
N SER A 682 7.05 24.50 -9.73
CA SER A 682 7.00 25.75 -9.00
C SER A 682 7.22 26.90 -9.97
N PRO A 683 6.28 27.86 -10.08
CA PRO A 683 6.49 29.10 -10.87
C PRO A 683 7.69 29.90 -10.34
N ASN A 684 8.24 29.51 -9.19
CA ASN A 684 9.43 30.06 -8.58
C ASN A 684 10.29 28.90 -8.03
N PRO A 685 11.04 28.19 -8.88
CA PRO A 685 11.87 27.05 -8.46
C PRO A 685 12.83 27.40 -7.31
N GLY A 686 13.29 28.67 -7.22
CA GLY A 686 14.11 29.17 -6.14
C GLY A 686 13.45 29.20 -4.76
N LYS A 687 12.12 29.15 -4.69
CA LYS A 687 11.36 29.13 -3.41
C LYS A 687 10.92 27.74 -2.95
N SER A 688 11.08 26.71 -3.77
CA SER A 688 10.63 25.37 -3.43
C SER A 688 11.46 24.68 -2.35
N GLY A 689 12.67 25.15 -2.10
CA GLY A 689 13.57 24.57 -1.10
C GLY A 689 14.17 23.20 -1.46
N VAL A 690 13.66 22.51 -2.49
CA VAL A 690 14.09 21.17 -2.88
C VAL A 690 15.26 21.23 -3.85
N SER A 691 16.29 20.42 -3.61
CA SER A 691 17.47 20.28 -4.47
C SER A 691 17.68 18.82 -4.85
N PHE A 692 18.27 18.57 -6.02
CA PHE A 692 18.71 17.23 -6.37
C PHE A 692 20.05 16.93 -5.71
N ALA A 693 20.17 15.75 -5.14
CA ALA A 693 21.40 15.29 -4.54
C ALA A 693 21.81 13.90 -5.05
N ARG A 694 23.11 13.67 -5.09
CA ARG A 694 23.70 12.37 -5.34
C ARG A 694 24.66 12.06 -4.22
N VAL A 695 24.55 10.87 -3.63
CA VAL A 695 25.52 10.33 -2.68
C VAL A 695 26.73 9.83 -3.47
N HIS A 696 27.90 10.33 -3.16
CA HIS A 696 29.18 9.89 -3.74
C HIS A 696 29.92 8.93 -2.83
N ASP A 697 29.85 9.19 -1.53
CA ASP A 697 30.57 8.42 -0.54
C ASP A 697 29.89 8.50 0.82
N SER A 698 30.19 7.57 1.70
CA SER A 698 29.68 7.51 3.07
C SER A 698 30.80 7.32 4.07
N ILE A 699 30.77 8.06 5.15
CA ILE A 699 31.68 7.89 6.28
C ILE A 699 31.03 6.94 7.27
N VAL A 700 31.63 5.76 7.39
CA VAL A 700 31.09 4.62 8.13
C VAL A 700 31.93 4.34 9.37
N ASP A 701 31.26 4.19 10.49
CA ASP A 701 31.82 3.58 11.69
C ASP A 701 31.54 2.07 11.64
N ARG A 702 32.51 1.29 11.21
CA ARG A 702 32.34 -0.15 10.99
C ARG A 702 32.21 -0.95 12.29
N GLU A 703 32.77 -0.46 13.39
CA GLU A 703 32.68 -1.12 14.70
C GLU A 703 31.24 -0.95 15.27
N ALA A 704 30.68 0.23 15.12
CA ALA A 704 29.33 0.51 15.54
C ALA A 704 28.25 0.10 14.50
N GLY A 705 28.64 -0.26 13.26
CA GLY A 705 27.70 -0.60 12.19
C GLY A 705 26.82 0.57 11.73
N ILE A 706 27.29 1.81 11.83
CA ILE A 706 26.50 3.02 11.53
C ILE A 706 27.17 3.94 10.53
N VAL A 707 26.35 4.67 9.79
CA VAL A 707 26.78 5.75 8.90
C VAL A 707 26.82 7.06 9.68
N ARG A 708 27.98 7.71 9.73
CA ARG A 708 28.23 8.99 10.43
C ARG A 708 27.99 10.21 9.56
N GLY A 709 28.20 10.07 8.25
CA GLY A 709 28.07 11.19 7.31
C GLY A 709 28.04 10.75 5.87
N LEU A 710 27.62 11.64 5.01
CA LEU A 710 27.50 11.45 3.57
C LEU A 710 28.27 12.55 2.82
N VAL A 711 28.89 12.18 1.72
CA VAL A 711 29.46 13.13 0.76
C VAL A 711 28.46 13.29 -0.38
N LEU A 712 27.86 14.48 -0.52
CA LEU A 712 26.82 14.74 -1.49
C LEU A 712 27.29 15.72 -2.57
N THR A 713 26.95 15.45 -3.83
CA THR A 713 26.85 16.51 -4.83
C THR A 713 25.41 16.99 -4.87
N VAL A 714 25.20 18.27 -4.54
CA VAL A 714 23.90 18.91 -4.55
C VAL A 714 23.82 19.79 -5.78
N ASN A 715 22.83 19.53 -6.64
CA ASN A 715 22.55 20.38 -7.80
C ASN A 715 21.55 21.45 -7.38
N VAL A 716 22.07 22.60 -7.05
CA VAL A 716 21.29 23.79 -6.72
C VAL A 716 20.94 24.50 -8.04
N GLY A 717 19.64 24.65 -8.35
CA GLY A 717 19.20 25.39 -9.53
C GLY A 717 19.75 26.84 -9.55
N ARG A 718 19.82 27.46 -10.73
CA ARG A 718 20.46 28.76 -10.96
C ARG A 718 19.98 29.89 -10.03
N ASP A 719 18.75 29.80 -9.54
CA ASP A 719 18.09 30.84 -8.75
C ASP A 719 17.94 30.47 -7.26
N ARG A 720 18.74 29.51 -6.75
CA ARG A 720 18.66 29.04 -5.37
C ARG A 720 19.84 29.48 -4.54
N THR A 721 19.57 29.79 -3.28
CA THR A 721 20.62 29.98 -2.27
C THR A 721 21.27 28.62 -1.97
N PRO A 722 22.59 28.48 -2.12
CA PRO A 722 23.27 27.24 -1.75
C PRO A 722 23.19 27.01 -0.25
N PHE A 723 23.15 25.73 0.15
CA PHE A 723 23.23 25.35 1.56
C PHE A 723 24.58 25.83 2.15
N VAL A 724 24.50 26.46 3.31
CA VAL A 724 25.68 26.90 4.10
C VAL A 724 25.93 25.95 5.26
N GLU A 725 27.11 26.01 5.85
CA GLU A 725 27.47 25.19 7.02
C GLU A 725 26.49 25.43 8.18
N GLY A 726 26.05 24.35 8.82
CA GLY A 726 25.01 24.36 9.85
C GLY A 726 23.57 24.21 9.34
N ASP A 727 23.34 24.37 8.03
CA ASP A 727 22.00 24.14 7.47
C ASP A 727 21.56 22.69 7.65
N ARG A 728 20.30 22.52 7.99
CA ARG A 728 19.66 21.24 8.19
C ARG A 728 18.77 20.89 7.02
N ALA A 729 18.86 19.66 6.57
CA ALA A 729 18.06 19.14 5.47
C ALA A 729 17.78 17.66 5.65
N VAL A 730 16.83 17.13 4.90
CA VAL A 730 16.52 15.71 4.85
C VAL A 730 16.77 15.19 3.44
N LEU A 731 17.51 14.10 3.36
CA LEU A 731 17.76 13.40 2.11
C LEU A 731 16.71 12.30 1.93
N HIS A 732 16.02 12.34 0.80
CA HIS A 732 14.99 11.39 0.42
C HIS A 732 15.35 10.64 -0.85
N PRO A 733 15.02 9.35 -1.01
CA PRO A 733 15.24 8.63 -2.26
C PRO A 733 14.34 9.19 -3.36
N ARG A 734 14.86 9.28 -4.58
CA ARG A 734 14.13 9.65 -5.77
C ARG A 734 14.05 8.46 -6.71
N PHE A 735 12.86 8.19 -7.21
CA PHE A 735 12.72 7.27 -8.32
C PHE A 735 13.22 7.92 -9.61
N THR A 736 14.03 7.20 -10.35
CA THR A 736 14.51 7.64 -11.66
C THR A 736 14.63 6.41 -12.54
N ASP A 737 13.78 6.32 -13.54
CA ASP A 737 13.87 5.29 -14.57
C ASP A 737 14.46 5.90 -15.85
N PHE A 738 15.71 5.57 -16.13
CA PHE A 738 16.40 5.98 -17.37
C PHE A 738 16.29 4.92 -18.45
N THR A 739 15.81 3.74 -18.11
CA THR A 739 15.90 2.55 -18.95
C THR A 739 14.61 2.30 -19.71
N ALA A 740 13.47 2.30 -19.02
CA ALA A 740 12.18 2.02 -19.64
C ALA A 740 11.83 2.96 -20.81
N PRO A 741 11.99 4.29 -20.71
CA PRO A 741 11.71 5.17 -21.83
C PRO A 741 12.56 4.86 -23.08
N ARG A 742 13.84 4.54 -22.86
CA ARG A 742 14.75 4.17 -23.97
C ARG A 742 14.37 2.82 -24.61
N TYR A 743 13.92 1.87 -23.77
CA TYR A 743 13.41 0.59 -24.28
C TYR A 743 12.14 0.77 -25.09
N VAL A 744 11.20 1.55 -24.58
CA VAL A 744 9.96 1.88 -25.29
C VAL A 744 10.25 2.53 -26.65
N ASP A 745 11.08 3.59 -26.68
CA ASP A 745 11.47 4.26 -27.93
C ASP A 745 12.12 3.27 -28.90
N ARG A 746 12.97 2.38 -28.41
CA ARG A 746 13.65 1.39 -29.25
C ARG A 746 12.70 0.31 -29.76
N LEU A 747 11.80 -0.20 -28.93
CA LEU A 747 10.81 -1.20 -29.32
C LEU A 747 9.85 -0.64 -30.38
N LEU A 748 9.39 0.61 -30.22
CA LEU A 748 8.57 1.31 -31.20
C LEU A 748 9.33 1.56 -32.53
N ALA A 749 10.63 1.86 -32.46
CA ALA A 749 11.46 1.98 -33.65
C ALA A 749 11.63 0.62 -34.38
N LEU A 750 11.73 -0.48 -33.65
CA LEU A 750 11.80 -1.82 -34.17
C LEU A 750 10.46 -2.27 -34.78
N ASP A 751 9.35 -1.86 -34.23
CA ASP A 751 8.00 -2.18 -34.73
C ASP A 751 7.76 -1.63 -36.17
N ARG A 752 8.44 -0.57 -36.51
CA ARG A 752 8.45 -0.02 -37.87
C ARG A 752 9.23 -0.90 -38.89
N GLN A 753 9.93 -1.92 -38.41
CA GLN A 753 10.74 -2.85 -39.14
C GLN A 753 10.38 -4.29 -38.79
N PRO A 754 9.22 -4.81 -39.20
CA PRO A 754 8.68 -6.09 -38.69
C PRO A 754 9.55 -7.31 -39.06
N GLU A 755 10.41 -7.20 -40.07
CA GLU A 755 11.33 -8.26 -40.51
C GLU A 755 12.74 -8.13 -39.90
N ASN A 756 12.92 -7.28 -38.88
CA ASN A 756 14.23 -7.15 -38.24
C ASN A 756 14.65 -8.43 -37.51
N THR A 757 15.96 -8.57 -37.31
CA THR A 757 16.57 -9.77 -36.72
C THR A 757 16.06 -10.04 -35.31
N PHE A 758 15.75 -9.01 -34.53
CA PHE A 758 15.26 -9.14 -33.16
C PHE A 758 13.86 -9.74 -33.11
N VAL A 759 12.94 -9.28 -33.95
CA VAL A 759 11.58 -9.86 -34.06
C VAL A 759 11.65 -11.31 -34.56
N ARG A 760 12.52 -11.61 -35.50
CA ARG A 760 12.74 -13.00 -35.95
C ARG A 760 13.27 -13.88 -34.83
N LEU A 761 14.20 -13.38 -34.00
CA LEU A 761 14.70 -14.08 -32.81
C LEU A 761 13.58 -14.36 -31.81
N LEU A 762 12.69 -13.40 -31.54
CA LEU A 762 11.57 -13.60 -30.63
C LEU A 762 10.56 -14.64 -31.14
N ARG A 763 10.34 -14.70 -32.44
CA ARG A 763 9.42 -15.67 -33.07
C ARG A 763 9.98 -17.09 -33.10
N ASP A 764 11.24 -17.22 -33.43
CA ASP A 764 11.91 -18.52 -33.55
C ASP A 764 13.31 -18.53 -32.91
N PRO A 765 13.37 -18.58 -31.56
CA PRO A 765 14.66 -18.66 -30.86
C PRO A 765 15.47 -19.91 -31.24
N ARG A 766 14.79 -21.02 -31.58
CA ARG A 766 15.46 -22.28 -31.91
C ARG A 766 16.14 -22.21 -33.30
N GLY A 767 15.50 -21.57 -34.25
CA GLY A 767 16.10 -21.30 -35.56
C GLY A 767 17.33 -20.40 -35.46
N PHE A 768 17.38 -19.50 -34.50
CA PHE A 768 18.57 -18.70 -34.22
C PHE A 768 19.67 -19.46 -33.49
N ALA A 769 19.35 -20.54 -32.79
CA ALA A 769 20.36 -21.40 -32.16
C ALA A 769 20.99 -22.40 -33.13
N ALA A 770 20.63 -22.34 -34.39
CA ALA A 770 21.22 -23.20 -35.42
C ALA A 770 22.75 -23.05 -35.49
N PRO A 771 23.47 -24.08 -35.91
CA PRO A 771 24.93 -24.03 -35.97
C PRO A 771 25.45 -22.87 -36.80
N VAL A 772 26.53 -22.26 -36.37
CA VAL A 772 27.27 -21.26 -37.14
C VAL A 772 28.25 -22.02 -38.08
N ALA A 773 28.42 -21.51 -39.26
CA ALA A 773 29.44 -22.01 -40.18
C ALA A 773 30.84 -21.49 -39.81
N GLU A 774 31.35 -21.83 -38.60
CA GLU A 774 32.75 -21.67 -38.27
C GLU A 774 33.56 -22.80 -38.87
N THR A 775 34.79 -22.53 -39.28
CA THR A 775 35.66 -23.58 -39.75
C THR A 775 36.11 -24.46 -38.59
N GLU A 776 36.10 -25.78 -38.77
CA GLU A 776 36.54 -26.72 -37.73
C GLU A 776 37.96 -26.39 -37.21
N ALA A 777 38.82 -25.84 -38.04
CA ALA A 777 40.14 -25.40 -37.66
C ALA A 777 40.16 -24.24 -36.63
N VAL A 778 39.29 -23.24 -36.84
CA VAL A 778 39.13 -22.11 -35.88
C VAL A 778 38.55 -22.60 -34.56
N ILE A 779 37.59 -23.49 -34.60
CA ILE A 779 36.98 -24.07 -33.40
C ILE A 779 38.04 -24.85 -32.61
N ALA A 780 38.79 -25.74 -33.26
CA ALA A 780 39.83 -26.57 -32.63
C ALA A 780 40.95 -25.73 -32.01
N ASP A 781 41.44 -24.69 -32.69
CA ASP A 781 42.47 -23.79 -32.15
C ASP A 781 41.94 -22.97 -30.93
N ALA A 782 40.72 -22.48 -30.99
CA ALA A 782 40.10 -21.76 -29.87
C ALA A 782 39.86 -22.68 -28.65
N GLU A 783 39.40 -23.92 -28.91
CA GLU A 783 39.16 -24.90 -27.85
C GLU A 783 40.49 -25.35 -27.18
N GLN A 784 41.51 -25.56 -27.94
CA GLN A 784 42.83 -25.86 -27.37
C GLN A 784 43.32 -24.68 -26.50
N THR A 785 43.14 -23.47 -26.99
CA THR A 785 43.53 -22.25 -26.25
C THR A 785 42.85 -22.14 -24.89
N VAL A 786 41.55 -22.42 -24.76
CA VAL A 786 40.85 -22.34 -23.46
C VAL A 786 41.19 -23.50 -22.54
N LEU A 787 41.54 -24.66 -23.09
CA LEU A 787 42.08 -25.80 -22.29
C LEU A 787 43.43 -25.47 -21.69
N ASP A 788 44.32 -24.90 -22.49
CA ASP A 788 45.67 -24.46 -22.05
C ASP A 788 45.53 -23.34 -20.97
N ALA A 789 44.49 -22.51 -21.08
CA ALA A 789 44.18 -21.49 -20.10
C ALA A 789 43.44 -22.01 -18.82
N GLY A 790 43.28 -23.34 -18.68
CA GLY A 790 42.81 -24.01 -17.48
C GLY A 790 41.26 -24.08 -17.34
N PHE A 791 40.51 -24.07 -18.43
CA PHE A 791 39.06 -24.29 -18.37
C PHE A 791 38.71 -25.66 -17.77
N THR A 792 37.78 -25.68 -16.85
CA THR A 792 37.15 -26.91 -16.39
C THR A 792 36.37 -27.61 -17.51
N LYS A 793 36.13 -28.91 -17.34
CA LYS A 793 35.35 -29.69 -18.33
C LYS A 793 33.96 -29.08 -18.62
N SER A 794 33.32 -28.43 -17.64
CA SER A 794 32.05 -27.77 -17.81
C SER A 794 32.19 -26.44 -18.58
N GLN A 795 33.22 -25.67 -18.31
CA GLN A 795 33.52 -24.43 -19.02
C GLN A 795 33.91 -24.71 -20.48
N ALA A 796 34.75 -25.73 -20.71
CA ALA A 796 35.12 -26.16 -22.07
C ALA A 796 33.88 -26.59 -22.89
N ARG A 797 32.98 -27.35 -22.31
CA ARG A 797 31.68 -27.69 -22.96
C ARG A 797 30.80 -26.47 -23.26
N ALA A 798 30.75 -25.51 -22.33
CA ALA A 798 30.03 -24.27 -22.56
C ALA A 798 30.69 -23.45 -23.71
N PHE A 799 32.02 -23.39 -23.74
CA PHE A 799 32.77 -22.69 -24.76
C PHE A 799 32.56 -23.33 -26.14
N HIS A 800 32.61 -24.66 -26.25
CA HIS A 800 32.29 -25.38 -27.50
C HIS A 800 30.91 -24.96 -28.04
N ARG A 801 29.90 -24.85 -27.19
CA ARG A 801 28.57 -24.37 -27.60
C ARG A 801 28.58 -22.90 -28.05
N VAL A 802 29.42 -22.06 -27.44
CA VAL A 802 29.61 -20.66 -27.85
C VAL A 802 30.22 -20.58 -29.25
N MET A 803 31.18 -21.45 -29.52
CA MET A 803 31.85 -21.53 -30.86
C MET A 803 30.96 -22.09 -31.96
N THR A 804 30.12 -23.05 -31.61
CA THR A 804 29.29 -23.78 -32.59
C THR A 804 27.87 -23.26 -32.73
N GLY A 805 27.39 -22.43 -31.81
CA GLY A 805 26.03 -21.91 -31.81
C GLY A 805 25.96 -20.43 -32.15
N ARG A 806 25.02 -20.04 -32.97
CA ARG A 806 24.76 -18.63 -33.30
C ARG A 806 24.20 -17.85 -32.11
N LEU A 807 23.44 -18.51 -31.23
CA LEU A 807 22.92 -17.99 -29.96
C LEU A 807 23.19 -19.04 -28.90
N THR A 808 23.94 -18.65 -27.86
CA THR A 808 24.25 -19.52 -26.73
C THR A 808 23.94 -18.82 -25.42
N LEU A 809 23.19 -19.50 -24.57
CA LEU A 809 22.91 -19.04 -23.21
C LEU A 809 23.84 -19.79 -22.25
N VAL A 810 24.65 -19.04 -21.51
CA VAL A 810 25.56 -19.59 -20.48
C VAL A 810 25.09 -19.14 -19.11
N TRP A 811 24.67 -20.10 -18.29
CA TRP A 811 24.26 -19.85 -16.92
C TRP A 811 25.35 -20.30 -15.94
N GLY A 812 25.63 -19.45 -14.95
CA GLY A 812 26.57 -19.77 -13.87
C GLY A 812 26.21 -19.06 -12.59
N PRO A 813 26.09 -19.78 -11.44
CA PRO A 813 25.92 -19.18 -10.12
C PRO A 813 27.00 -18.17 -9.74
N PRO A 814 26.81 -17.35 -8.72
CA PRO A 814 27.89 -16.52 -8.14
C PRO A 814 29.13 -17.36 -7.78
N GLY A 815 30.32 -16.85 -8.06
CA GLY A 815 31.59 -17.54 -7.73
C GLY A 815 32.04 -18.59 -8.75
N THR A 816 31.27 -18.93 -9.79
CA THR A 816 31.67 -19.95 -10.79
C THR A 816 32.66 -19.47 -11.85
N GLY A 817 33.17 -18.25 -11.72
CA GLY A 817 34.18 -17.71 -12.63
C GLY A 817 33.63 -17.16 -13.96
N LYS A 818 32.35 -16.70 -14.04
CA LYS A 818 31.75 -16.17 -15.26
C LYS A 818 32.59 -15.09 -15.96
N THR A 819 33.14 -14.13 -15.22
CA THR A 819 33.97 -13.05 -15.77
C THR A 819 35.27 -13.61 -16.35
N HIS A 820 35.92 -14.57 -15.68
CA HIS A 820 37.06 -15.26 -16.19
C HIS A 820 36.72 -16.06 -17.47
N PHE A 821 35.65 -16.82 -17.44
CA PHE A 821 35.15 -17.56 -18.61
C PHE A 821 34.95 -16.64 -19.81
N LEU A 822 34.25 -15.50 -19.64
CA LEU A 822 34.00 -14.57 -20.74
C LEU A 822 35.28 -13.92 -21.28
N ALA A 823 36.21 -13.48 -20.39
CA ALA A 823 37.45 -12.86 -20.82
C ALA A 823 38.32 -13.86 -21.61
N THR A 824 38.49 -15.06 -21.09
CA THR A 824 39.24 -16.12 -21.74
C THR A 824 38.60 -16.56 -23.06
N ALA A 825 37.28 -16.71 -23.10
CA ALA A 825 36.53 -17.03 -24.29
C ALA A 825 36.72 -15.98 -25.42
N ILE A 826 36.63 -14.68 -25.08
CA ILE A 826 36.86 -13.58 -26.01
C ILE A 826 38.30 -13.64 -26.57
N LEU A 827 39.30 -13.78 -25.70
CA LEU A 827 40.69 -13.80 -26.12
C LEU A 827 41.02 -15.03 -26.98
N ALA A 828 40.52 -16.20 -26.60
CA ALA A 828 40.67 -17.43 -27.40
C ALA A 828 40.08 -17.31 -28.81
N LEU A 829 38.86 -16.80 -28.87
CA LEU A 829 38.18 -16.55 -30.17
C LEU A 829 38.95 -15.55 -31.02
N VAL A 830 39.39 -14.44 -30.45
CA VAL A 830 40.15 -13.42 -31.16
C VAL A 830 41.48 -13.97 -31.66
N ARG A 831 42.18 -14.77 -30.82
CA ARG A 831 43.47 -15.40 -31.17
C ARG A 831 43.29 -16.39 -32.35
N ALA A 832 42.34 -17.31 -32.24
CA ALA A 832 42.08 -18.30 -33.27
C ALA A 832 41.73 -17.66 -34.62
N ARG A 833 40.80 -16.71 -34.63
CA ARG A 833 40.39 -15.97 -35.84
C ARG A 833 41.58 -15.27 -36.50
N ARG A 834 42.45 -14.62 -35.69
CA ARG A 834 43.65 -13.95 -36.21
C ARG A 834 44.65 -14.94 -36.81
N ALA A 835 44.88 -16.08 -36.16
CA ALA A 835 45.76 -17.11 -36.63
C ALA A 835 45.34 -17.62 -38.03
N HIS A 836 44.05 -17.59 -38.28
CA HIS A 836 43.44 -17.95 -39.60
C HIS A 836 43.22 -16.77 -40.56
N GLY A 837 43.81 -15.60 -40.25
CA GLY A 837 43.76 -14.41 -41.14
C GLY A 837 42.45 -13.66 -41.12
N GLU A 838 41.56 -13.96 -40.17
CA GLU A 838 40.22 -13.36 -40.08
C GLU A 838 40.18 -12.14 -39.15
N ARG A 839 39.33 -11.19 -39.50
CA ARG A 839 39.03 -10.03 -38.65
C ARG A 839 37.78 -10.29 -37.82
N ILE A 840 37.81 -9.95 -36.55
CA ILE A 840 36.68 -10.06 -35.66
C ILE A 840 36.47 -8.76 -34.85
N ARG A 841 35.22 -8.40 -34.63
CA ARG A 841 34.80 -7.38 -33.70
C ARG A 841 33.93 -8.02 -32.60
N VAL A 842 34.27 -7.82 -31.36
CA VAL A 842 33.51 -8.34 -30.20
C VAL A 842 32.86 -7.18 -29.47
N GLY A 843 31.52 -7.16 -29.44
CA GLY A 843 30.78 -6.19 -28.64
C GLY A 843 30.43 -6.79 -27.28
N VAL A 844 30.67 -6.02 -26.21
CA VAL A 844 30.32 -6.39 -24.84
C VAL A 844 29.30 -5.41 -24.29
N THR A 845 28.21 -5.93 -23.73
CA THR A 845 27.19 -5.14 -23.07
C THR A 845 26.81 -5.75 -21.71
N ALA A 846 26.38 -4.93 -20.76
CA ALA A 846 25.85 -5.37 -19.47
C ALA A 846 24.90 -4.33 -18.89
N PHE A 847 24.16 -4.69 -17.84
CA PHE A 847 23.25 -3.79 -17.15
C PHE A 847 23.96 -2.61 -16.43
N THR A 848 25.23 -2.78 -16.05
CA THR A 848 25.99 -1.73 -15.37
C THR A 848 27.32 -1.47 -16.07
N HIS A 849 27.74 -0.21 -16.04
CA HIS A 849 29.07 0.18 -16.53
C HIS A 849 30.20 -0.53 -15.79
N ALA A 850 30.03 -0.75 -14.49
CA ALA A 850 31.02 -1.48 -13.68
C ALA A 850 31.20 -2.93 -14.15
N ALA A 851 30.13 -3.62 -14.53
CA ALA A 851 30.24 -4.99 -15.06
C ALA A 851 30.99 -5.03 -16.39
N ILE A 852 30.74 -4.04 -17.28
CA ILE A 852 31.51 -3.90 -18.54
C ILE A 852 32.99 -3.62 -18.23
N GLU A 853 33.27 -2.66 -17.35
CA GLU A 853 34.65 -2.29 -16.96
C GLU A 853 35.41 -3.48 -16.38
N ASN A 854 34.82 -4.21 -15.46
CA ASN A 854 35.43 -5.39 -14.84
C ASN A 854 35.80 -6.46 -15.89
N LEU A 855 34.94 -6.68 -16.88
CA LEU A 855 35.25 -7.61 -17.96
C LEU A 855 36.35 -7.07 -18.88
N LEU A 856 36.25 -5.80 -19.31
CA LEU A 856 37.26 -5.19 -20.20
C LEU A 856 38.63 -5.12 -19.54
N VAL A 857 38.70 -4.76 -18.26
CA VAL A 857 39.95 -4.78 -17.48
C VAL A 857 40.53 -6.19 -17.44
N ARG A 858 39.71 -7.19 -17.17
CA ARG A 858 40.15 -8.58 -17.15
C ARG A 858 40.67 -9.08 -18.49
N VAL A 859 39.98 -8.67 -19.59
CA VAL A 859 40.44 -8.96 -20.96
C VAL A 859 41.80 -8.28 -21.20
N GLN A 860 41.94 -7.02 -20.81
CA GLN A 860 43.17 -6.25 -21.02
C GLN A 860 44.36 -6.85 -20.24
N ASP A 861 44.15 -7.24 -18.98
CA ASP A 861 45.17 -7.83 -18.13
C ASP A 861 45.69 -9.18 -18.66
N SER A 862 44.84 -9.90 -19.41
CA SER A 862 45.16 -11.23 -19.97
C SER A 862 45.62 -11.21 -21.44
N VAL A 863 45.66 -10.04 -22.12
CA VAL A 863 46.01 -9.94 -23.54
C VAL A 863 47.39 -10.55 -23.85
N ASP A 864 48.40 -10.31 -22.98
CA ASP A 864 49.76 -10.79 -23.15
C ASP A 864 49.87 -12.30 -23.00
N GLU A 865 49.09 -12.91 -22.10
CA GLU A 865 49.05 -14.37 -21.86
C GLU A 865 48.58 -15.11 -23.14
N PHE A 866 47.75 -14.45 -23.95
CA PHE A 866 47.22 -15.01 -25.19
C PHE A 866 48.06 -14.64 -26.45
N GLY A 867 49.20 -13.97 -26.30
CA GLY A 867 50.04 -13.57 -27.43
C GLY A 867 49.43 -12.51 -28.32
N LEU A 868 48.52 -11.68 -27.79
CA LEU A 868 47.78 -10.65 -28.54
C LEU A 868 48.35 -9.23 -28.31
N ALA A 869 49.51 -9.13 -27.62
CA ALA A 869 50.18 -7.85 -27.33
C ALA A 869 50.46 -7.02 -28.61
N GLY A 870 50.17 -5.74 -28.58
CA GLY A 870 50.43 -4.77 -29.63
C GLY A 870 49.44 -4.73 -30.81
N GLY A 871 48.45 -5.59 -30.83
CA GLY A 871 47.53 -5.67 -31.95
C GLY A 871 46.03 -5.80 -31.65
N PHE A 872 45.63 -5.71 -30.41
CA PHE A 872 44.26 -5.90 -29.96
C PHE A 872 43.70 -4.63 -29.31
N PRO A 873 43.09 -3.72 -30.05
CA PRO A 873 42.55 -2.51 -29.47
C PRO A 873 41.27 -2.80 -28.67
N ILE A 874 41.23 -2.35 -27.41
CA ILE A 874 40.04 -2.43 -26.55
C ILE A 874 39.52 -1.00 -26.38
N TYR A 875 38.23 -0.81 -26.68
CA TYR A 875 37.57 0.48 -26.58
C TYR A 875 36.39 0.38 -25.61
N LYS A 876 36.24 1.43 -24.79
CA LYS A 876 35.03 1.66 -24.02
C LYS A 876 34.23 2.77 -24.68
N LEU A 877 32.99 2.45 -25.10
CA LEU A 877 32.06 3.47 -25.59
C LEU A 877 31.50 4.28 -24.41
N LYS A 878 31.59 5.59 -24.46
CA LYS A 878 31.12 6.49 -23.42
C LYS A 878 30.44 7.72 -24.03
N ASP A 879 29.38 8.23 -23.36
CA ASP A 879 28.78 9.49 -23.75
C ASP A 879 29.80 10.63 -23.56
N ALA A 880 29.89 11.54 -24.56
CA ALA A 880 30.83 12.64 -24.59
C ALA A 880 30.75 13.58 -23.36
N ARG A 881 29.66 13.54 -22.62
CA ARG A 881 29.42 14.36 -21.41
C ARG A 881 30.02 13.77 -20.12
N THR A 882 30.53 12.54 -20.14
CA THR A 882 30.98 11.81 -18.95
C THR A 882 32.50 11.59 -18.88
N THR A 883 33.30 12.50 -19.39
CA THR A 883 34.76 12.41 -19.38
C THR A 883 35.36 12.92 -18.06
N ARG A 884 35.33 12.13 -17.01
CA ARG A 884 36.27 12.20 -15.86
C ARG A 884 36.30 10.85 -15.18
N GLY A 885 37.43 10.17 -15.23
CA GLY A 885 37.74 8.99 -14.43
C GLY A 885 38.66 8.03 -15.14
N GLU A 886 39.73 8.07 -14.71
CA GLU A 886 40.82 7.14 -14.47
C GLU A 886 40.56 5.69 -14.84
N ARG A 887 41.14 5.27 -15.94
CA ARG A 887 41.75 3.93 -16.20
C ARG A 887 42.20 3.88 -17.65
N SER A 888 43.25 3.17 -17.94
CA SER A 888 44.00 3.06 -19.19
C SER A 888 43.23 2.55 -20.44
N LEU A 889 41.89 2.47 -20.41
CA LEU A 889 41.09 2.07 -21.57
C LEU A 889 40.91 3.26 -22.51
N LYS A 890 41.12 3.04 -23.79
CA LYS A 890 40.81 4.04 -24.83
C LYS A 890 39.30 4.26 -24.88
N VAL A 891 38.84 5.48 -24.60
CA VAL A 891 37.43 5.86 -24.65
C VAL A 891 37.11 6.43 -26.01
N LEU A 892 36.11 5.89 -26.69
CA LEU A 892 35.55 6.46 -27.92
C LEU A 892 34.18 7.08 -27.64
N PRO A 893 33.90 8.29 -28.20
CA PRO A 893 32.55 8.85 -28.20
C PRO A 893 31.54 7.94 -28.92
N HIS A 894 30.28 7.97 -28.48
CA HIS A 894 29.20 7.15 -29.08
C HIS A 894 28.98 7.37 -30.58
N ASP A 895 29.21 8.60 -31.02
CA ASP A 895 29.06 9.03 -32.42
C ASP A 895 30.17 8.53 -33.35
N ARG A 896 31.23 7.92 -32.83
CA ARG A 896 32.32 7.30 -33.60
C ARG A 896 32.37 5.77 -33.49
N ALA A 897 31.32 5.15 -33.05
CA ALA A 897 31.28 3.69 -32.88
C ALA A 897 31.25 2.94 -34.26
N ASP A 898 30.90 3.64 -35.35
CA ASP A 898 30.82 3.08 -36.71
C ASP A 898 32.13 3.15 -37.50
N THR A 899 33.18 3.78 -36.99
CA THR A 899 34.54 3.82 -37.56
C THR A 899 35.45 2.78 -36.94
#